data_a167a1842f2e295555542d776fcd8032
#
_entry.id   a167a1842f2e295555542d776fcd8032
#
_cell.length_a   1.000
_cell.length_b   1.000
_cell.length_c   1.000
_cell.angle_alpha   90.00
_cell.angle_beta   90.00
_cell.angle_gamma   90.00
#
_symmetry.space_group_name_H-M   'P 1'
#
loop_
_entity.id
_entity.type
_entity.pdbx_description
1 polymer ?
#
loop_
_entity_poly.entity_id
_entity_poly.type
_entity_poly.pdbx_seq_one_letter_code
_entity_poly.pdbx_strand_id
1 'polypeptide(L)'
;MKADQLDYVCCFHDNVEKLREKKRELADARVRLLHKIEDAKNRLLQIENDVQNLQSRVDETLSDMGTLEEEIQLNRRCLNWCPNWSWRYQLSKKTMKKIQDISELLDKFGQLGPVGYPAPTTLPTIDFLCSKEFVFSKSSETAFYQIIEALKDENINMIGLWGMGGVGKTTLAHEVGSQAQKLNLFDKVVITVVSQKPNFKIIQDQIAQYIGFDMKNEQGRRSEQELWLRLKNEPRILIVLDDIWESINLKEKIGIPIGDDHKGCKVLLTTRRHQVCQAMDCQNLVQLGCLNDDEAWTLFEKKAGLDDFSDDSIKILANQIVKKCEGLPIAIVPLGSALKGKTHHEWQAAYRRLKDRRLTEIEDVNEENAYVCLEASFDYLKNMETKTCFLLCSLFPEDDEIYVENLVGYAWGMELYKGMDSIKDVRSEVLASIETLKNSGLLLDCGERHVKMHDVVRQFALWIASSRKDFSYGTVEILPMDESFKHYKAISIETDQTDELPKGVGFPDLKLLLHGGNRFVETSSEFFEGMKALQFHMNLRTLYLIDCKLSDISMLGKLKTLHILSLSRSDITELPTEAGDLENLRLLDLSYCYELRRITPNLIRRLSNLEELYLHGCSSLKWATENSTKRESYSSLSELNLLPKLVVISLDISSERFLDGFVFRRLWSFDVCIGIKREWRFQKMDLETCSISRSLRINMSVDACKQLFEDVEYLELGDVEGHPNLIPSLDLGFRKLTSLDLRQCHSM
;
A
#
# COMPACT_ATOMS: atom_id res chain seq x y z
N MET A 1 -56.12 -21.88 -44.14
CA MET A 1 -54.94 -21.06 -43.78
C MET A 1 -55.24 -19.63 -44.15
N LYS A 2 -55.01 -18.67 -43.25
CA LYS A 2 -55.11 -17.25 -43.58
C LYS A 2 -54.00 -16.90 -44.56
N ALA A 3 -54.22 -15.92 -45.44
CA ALA A 3 -53.26 -15.50 -46.49
C ALA A 3 -51.83 -15.34 -45.96
N ASP A 4 -51.66 -14.70 -44.80
CA ASP A 4 -50.35 -14.48 -44.13
C ASP A 4 -49.63 -15.82 -43.77
N GLN A 5 -50.32 -16.93 -43.62
CA GLN A 5 -49.71 -18.21 -43.31
C GLN A 5 -49.11 -18.91 -44.53
N LEU A 6 -49.62 -18.62 -45.73
CA LEU A 6 -49.14 -19.17 -46.99
C LEU A 6 -47.77 -18.56 -47.36
N ASP A 7 -47.57 -17.27 -47.11
CA ASP A 7 -46.30 -16.56 -47.42
C ASP A 7 -45.12 -17.13 -46.61
N TYR A 8 -45.32 -17.48 -45.33
CA TYR A 8 -44.28 -18.10 -44.52
C TYR A 8 -43.83 -19.46 -45.02
N VAL A 9 -44.71 -20.20 -45.68
CA VAL A 9 -44.39 -21.54 -46.17
C VAL A 9 -43.86 -21.50 -47.61
N CYS A 10 -44.38 -20.61 -48.46
CA CYS A 10 -43.94 -20.44 -49.84
C CYS A 10 -42.52 -19.83 -49.91
N CYS A 11 -42.23 -18.87 -49.06
CA CYS A 11 -40.95 -18.17 -49.02
C CYS A 11 -39.92 -18.81 -48.08
N PHE A 12 -40.16 -20.05 -47.60
CA PHE A 12 -39.29 -20.71 -46.64
C PHE A 12 -37.83 -20.76 -47.10
N HIS A 13 -37.59 -21.09 -48.37
CA HIS A 13 -36.24 -21.21 -48.95
C HIS A 13 -35.54 -19.84 -48.99
N ASP A 14 -36.27 -18.82 -49.43
CA ASP A 14 -35.76 -17.46 -49.53
C ASP A 14 -35.45 -16.87 -48.10
N ASN A 15 -36.27 -17.20 -47.11
CA ASN A 15 -36.03 -16.76 -45.75
C ASN A 15 -34.78 -17.48 -45.16
N VAL A 16 -34.52 -18.76 -45.48
CA VAL A 16 -33.31 -19.47 -45.08
C VAL A 16 -32.06 -18.83 -45.73
N GLU A 17 -32.12 -18.50 -47.02
CA GLU A 17 -31.01 -17.86 -47.71
C GLU A 17 -30.71 -16.46 -47.11
N LYS A 18 -31.74 -15.67 -46.87
CA LYS A 18 -31.61 -14.37 -46.19
C LYS A 18 -31.02 -14.49 -44.78
N LEU A 19 -31.40 -15.56 -44.04
CA LEU A 19 -30.81 -15.81 -42.72
C LEU A 19 -29.31 -16.11 -42.85
N ARG A 20 -28.89 -16.92 -43.82
CA ARG A 20 -27.47 -17.23 -44.06
C ARG A 20 -26.67 -16.00 -44.47
N GLU A 21 -27.25 -15.14 -45.29
CA GLU A 21 -26.64 -13.85 -45.65
C GLU A 21 -26.45 -12.95 -44.44
N LYS A 22 -27.50 -12.75 -43.65
CA LYS A 22 -27.44 -11.94 -42.43
C LYS A 22 -26.48 -12.54 -41.35
N LYS A 23 -26.36 -13.85 -41.27
CA LYS A 23 -25.36 -14.52 -40.45
C LYS A 23 -23.93 -14.15 -40.86
N ARG A 24 -23.62 -14.14 -42.19
CA ARG A 24 -22.31 -13.71 -42.68
C ARG A 24 -22.03 -12.26 -42.36
N GLU A 25 -22.99 -11.37 -42.59
CA GLU A 25 -22.86 -9.94 -42.25
C GLU A 25 -22.57 -9.74 -40.76
N LEU A 26 -23.25 -10.48 -39.87
CA LEU A 26 -23.06 -10.42 -38.44
C LEU A 26 -21.68 -10.99 -38.02
N ALA A 27 -21.24 -12.09 -38.64
CA ALA A 27 -19.92 -12.66 -38.38
C ALA A 27 -18.79 -11.69 -38.79
N ASP A 28 -18.93 -11.03 -39.96
CA ASP A 28 -17.96 -10.03 -40.41
C ASP A 28 -17.97 -8.78 -39.49
N ALA A 29 -19.15 -8.35 -39.03
CA ALA A 29 -19.26 -7.25 -38.06
C ALA A 29 -18.60 -7.60 -36.73
N ARG A 30 -18.76 -8.85 -36.27
CA ARG A 30 -18.09 -9.38 -35.07
C ARG A 30 -16.56 -9.31 -35.19
N VAL A 31 -16.00 -9.76 -36.31
CA VAL A 31 -14.54 -9.69 -36.55
C VAL A 31 -14.05 -8.25 -36.49
N ARG A 32 -14.75 -7.31 -37.14
CA ARG A 32 -14.41 -5.89 -37.10
C ARG A 32 -14.48 -5.33 -35.69
N LEU A 33 -15.47 -5.74 -34.87
CA LEU A 33 -15.57 -5.33 -33.46
C LEU A 33 -14.40 -5.85 -32.65
N LEU A 34 -14.05 -7.13 -32.79
CA LEU A 34 -12.92 -7.74 -32.09
C LEU A 34 -11.60 -7.02 -32.41
N HIS A 35 -11.37 -6.66 -33.67
CA HIS A 35 -10.19 -5.86 -34.04
C HIS A 35 -10.19 -4.48 -33.37
N LYS A 36 -11.36 -3.79 -33.31
CA LYS A 36 -11.45 -2.52 -32.61
C LYS A 36 -11.25 -2.64 -31.09
N ILE A 37 -11.76 -3.71 -30.49
CA ILE A 37 -11.54 -4.00 -29.06
C ILE A 37 -10.06 -4.29 -28.80
N GLU A 38 -9.41 -5.06 -29.67
CA GLU A 38 -7.99 -5.36 -29.56
C GLU A 38 -7.12 -4.11 -29.74
N ASP A 39 -7.48 -3.25 -30.68
CA ASP A 39 -6.84 -1.94 -30.89
C ASP A 39 -7.01 -1.03 -29.67
N ALA A 40 -8.21 -0.97 -29.09
CA ALA A 40 -8.48 -0.22 -27.87
C ALA A 40 -7.71 -0.81 -26.66
N LYS A 41 -7.66 -2.12 -26.53
CA LYS A 41 -6.83 -2.81 -25.51
C LYS A 41 -5.34 -2.53 -25.72
N ASN A 42 -4.86 -2.53 -26.96
CA ASN A 42 -3.48 -2.17 -27.28
C ASN A 42 -3.13 -0.73 -26.94
N ARG A 43 -4.13 0.17 -26.95
CA ARG A 43 -4.02 1.56 -26.49
C ARG A 43 -4.30 1.73 -24.99
N LEU A 44 -4.50 0.63 -24.26
CA LEU A 44 -4.80 0.62 -22.83
C LEU A 44 -6.05 1.43 -22.46
N LEU A 45 -7.05 1.43 -23.33
CA LEU A 45 -8.35 2.04 -23.09
C LEU A 45 -9.28 1.05 -22.38
N GLN A 46 -10.08 1.54 -21.45
CA GLN A 46 -11.14 0.75 -20.83
C GLN A 46 -12.29 0.58 -21.84
N ILE A 47 -12.72 -0.65 -22.05
CA ILE A 47 -13.78 -0.95 -23.03
C ILE A 47 -15.13 -0.57 -22.45
N GLU A 48 -15.92 0.16 -23.23
CA GLU A 48 -17.28 0.57 -22.88
C GLU A 48 -18.16 -0.66 -22.56
N ASN A 49 -18.97 -0.57 -21.53
CA ASN A 49 -19.88 -1.64 -21.13
C ASN A 49 -20.86 -2.01 -22.25
N ASP A 50 -21.32 -1.02 -23.02
CA ASP A 50 -22.21 -1.22 -24.16
C ASP A 50 -21.55 -2.06 -25.25
N VAL A 51 -20.23 -1.93 -25.44
CA VAL A 51 -19.44 -2.72 -26.40
C VAL A 51 -19.33 -4.16 -25.92
N GLN A 52 -19.07 -4.38 -24.64
CA GLN A 52 -19.00 -5.74 -24.05
C GLN A 52 -20.36 -6.43 -24.11
N ASN A 53 -21.44 -5.71 -23.80
CA ASN A 53 -22.79 -6.22 -23.89
C ASN A 53 -23.18 -6.55 -25.34
N LEU A 54 -22.77 -5.70 -26.29
CA LEU A 54 -23.02 -5.98 -27.71
C LEU A 54 -22.25 -7.20 -28.17
N GLN A 55 -20.97 -7.36 -27.78
CA GLN A 55 -20.17 -8.55 -28.08
C GLN A 55 -20.83 -9.84 -27.55
N SER A 56 -21.25 -9.86 -26.29
CA SER A 56 -21.90 -11.01 -25.67
C SER A 56 -23.19 -11.39 -26.39
N ARG A 57 -24.03 -10.41 -26.75
CA ARG A 57 -25.27 -10.64 -27.49
C ARG A 57 -25.03 -11.18 -28.90
N VAL A 58 -23.98 -10.72 -29.58
CA VAL A 58 -23.58 -11.21 -30.90
C VAL A 58 -23.11 -12.67 -30.81
N ASP A 59 -22.30 -13.01 -29.82
CA ASP A 59 -21.80 -14.38 -29.59
C ASP A 59 -22.95 -15.34 -29.28
N GLU A 60 -23.88 -14.93 -28.43
CA GLU A 60 -25.11 -15.69 -28.12
C GLU A 60 -25.96 -15.91 -29.36
N THR A 61 -26.20 -14.84 -30.15
CA THR A 61 -27.02 -14.92 -31.37
C THR A 61 -26.38 -15.85 -32.42
N LEU A 62 -25.06 -15.81 -32.60
CA LEU A 62 -24.34 -16.70 -33.53
C LEU A 62 -24.38 -18.17 -33.02
N SER A 63 -24.30 -18.42 -31.74
CA SER A 63 -24.44 -19.74 -31.13
C SER A 63 -25.84 -20.32 -31.37
N ASP A 64 -26.88 -19.53 -31.10
CA ASP A 64 -28.29 -19.93 -31.33
C ASP A 64 -28.58 -20.27 -32.82
N MET A 65 -27.87 -19.60 -33.72
CA MET A 65 -28.02 -19.87 -35.14
C MET A 65 -27.49 -21.24 -35.54
N GLY A 66 -26.48 -21.78 -34.82
CA GLY A 66 -25.99 -23.13 -35.04
C GLY A 66 -27.11 -24.16 -34.84
N THR A 67 -27.85 -24.07 -33.75
CA THR A 67 -28.98 -24.96 -33.43
C THR A 67 -30.15 -24.79 -34.42
N LEU A 68 -30.42 -23.57 -34.88
CA LEU A 68 -31.45 -23.31 -35.87
C LEU A 68 -31.08 -23.89 -37.27
N GLU A 69 -29.83 -23.80 -37.66
CA GLU A 69 -29.34 -24.44 -38.89
C GLU A 69 -29.42 -25.95 -38.84
N GLU A 70 -29.14 -26.56 -37.70
CA GLU A 70 -29.34 -28.03 -37.53
C GLU A 70 -30.83 -28.40 -37.65
N GLU A 71 -31.75 -27.59 -37.05
CA GLU A 71 -33.18 -27.75 -37.21
C GLU A 71 -33.60 -27.64 -38.68
N ILE A 72 -33.03 -26.72 -39.46
CA ILE A 72 -33.29 -26.55 -40.89
C ILE A 72 -32.81 -27.74 -41.69
N GLN A 73 -31.63 -28.28 -41.38
CA GLN A 73 -31.05 -29.44 -42.10
C GLN A 73 -31.85 -30.72 -41.87
N LEU A 74 -32.51 -30.91 -40.73
CA LEU A 74 -33.34 -32.06 -40.43
C LEU A 74 -34.47 -32.29 -41.44
N ASN A 75 -34.91 -31.29 -42.23
CA ASN A 75 -35.86 -31.29 -43.32
C ASN A 75 -36.98 -32.36 -43.14
N ARG A 76 -37.66 -32.32 -42.00
CA ARG A 76 -38.67 -33.31 -41.61
C ARG A 76 -39.79 -33.39 -42.62
N ARG A 77 -39.96 -34.60 -43.22
CA ARG A 77 -41.06 -34.90 -44.16
C ARG A 77 -42.18 -35.64 -43.46
N CYS A 78 -43.41 -35.34 -43.85
CA CYS A 78 -44.59 -36.08 -43.38
C CYS A 78 -44.76 -37.32 -44.26
N LEU A 79 -44.82 -38.54 -43.68
CA LEU A 79 -44.96 -39.82 -44.39
C LEU A 79 -43.93 -40.04 -45.53
N ASN A 80 -42.73 -39.51 -45.42
CA ASN A 80 -41.64 -39.54 -46.38
C ASN A 80 -41.92 -38.98 -47.80
N TRP A 81 -43.11 -38.48 -48.04
CA TRP A 81 -43.55 -38.01 -49.37
C TRP A 81 -43.88 -36.51 -49.41
N CYS A 82 -44.48 -35.95 -48.41
CA CYS A 82 -44.94 -34.58 -48.40
C CYS A 82 -44.15 -33.68 -47.46
N PRO A 83 -43.93 -32.39 -47.80
CA PRO A 83 -43.34 -31.41 -46.87
C PRO A 83 -44.23 -31.26 -45.63
N ASN A 84 -43.65 -31.26 -44.43
CA ASN A 84 -44.37 -30.94 -43.19
C ASN A 84 -44.65 -29.44 -43.13
N TRP A 85 -45.83 -29.00 -43.61
CA TRP A 85 -46.21 -27.61 -43.71
C TRP A 85 -46.26 -26.87 -42.35
N SER A 86 -46.70 -27.58 -41.30
CA SER A 86 -46.73 -27.02 -39.94
C SER A 86 -45.33 -26.73 -39.42
N TRP A 87 -44.40 -27.67 -39.63
CA TRP A 87 -42.99 -27.54 -39.27
C TRP A 87 -42.29 -26.44 -40.09
N ARG A 88 -42.53 -26.34 -41.39
CA ARG A 88 -42.00 -25.26 -42.27
C ARG A 88 -42.52 -23.90 -41.83
N TYR A 89 -43.77 -23.78 -41.46
CA TYR A 89 -44.36 -22.53 -40.95
C TYR A 89 -43.69 -22.08 -39.66
N GLN A 90 -43.56 -22.99 -38.68
CA GLN A 90 -42.94 -22.64 -37.40
C GLN A 90 -41.46 -22.27 -37.57
N LEU A 91 -40.73 -22.98 -38.42
CA LEU A 91 -39.34 -22.73 -38.65
C LEU A 91 -39.12 -21.42 -39.45
N SER A 92 -39.97 -21.13 -40.47
CA SER A 92 -39.93 -19.86 -41.18
C SER A 92 -40.22 -18.66 -40.25
N LYS A 93 -41.12 -18.82 -39.29
CA LYS A 93 -41.40 -17.79 -38.28
C LYS A 93 -40.19 -17.58 -37.35
N LYS A 94 -39.56 -18.65 -36.89
CA LYS A 94 -38.31 -18.55 -36.11
C LYS A 94 -37.17 -17.86 -36.92
N THR A 95 -37.03 -18.24 -38.19
CA THR A 95 -36.04 -17.69 -39.11
C THR A 95 -36.23 -16.18 -39.31
N MET A 96 -37.45 -15.74 -39.58
CA MET A 96 -37.79 -14.32 -39.76
C MET A 96 -37.54 -13.51 -38.47
N LYS A 97 -37.87 -14.08 -37.30
CA LYS A 97 -37.56 -13.40 -36.03
C LYS A 97 -36.03 -13.24 -35.85
N LYS A 98 -35.25 -14.30 -36.13
CA LYS A 98 -33.79 -14.21 -36.02
C LYS A 98 -33.19 -13.22 -37.04
N ILE A 99 -33.73 -13.13 -38.25
CA ILE A 99 -33.32 -12.10 -39.22
C ILE A 99 -33.56 -10.70 -38.68
N GLN A 100 -34.70 -10.48 -38.02
CA GLN A 100 -34.97 -9.18 -37.37
C GLN A 100 -34.00 -8.92 -36.20
N ASP A 101 -33.79 -9.89 -35.32
CA ASP A 101 -32.85 -9.78 -34.19
C ASP A 101 -31.45 -9.41 -34.69
N ILE A 102 -30.96 -10.06 -35.77
CA ILE A 102 -29.66 -9.79 -36.39
C ILE A 102 -29.63 -8.37 -37.01
N SER A 103 -30.71 -7.95 -37.67
CA SER A 103 -30.78 -6.60 -38.28
C SER A 103 -30.69 -5.54 -37.20
N GLU A 104 -31.37 -5.72 -36.07
CA GLU A 104 -31.29 -4.81 -34.90
C GLU A 104 -29.87 -4.77 -34.30
N LEU A 105 -29.16 -5.92 -34.28
CA LEU A 105 -27.75 -5.95 -33.83
C LEU A 105 -26.85 -5.20 -34.84
N LEU A 106 -27.03 -5.41 -36.14
CA LEU A 106 -26.25 -4.71 -37.17
C LEU A 106 -26.47 -3.20 -37.17
N ASP A 107 -27.70 -2.74 -36.89
CA ASP A 107 -28.00 -1.32 -36.74
C ASP A 107 -27.26 -0.72 -35.52
N LYS A 108 -27.16 -1.47 -34.39
CA LYS A 108 -26.38 -1.08 -33.24
C LYS A 108 -24.88 -0.97 -33.53
N PHE A 109 -24.33 -1.81 -34.41
CA PHE A 109 -22.95 -1.66 -34.88
C PHE A 109 -22.73 -0.33 -35.64
N GLY A 110 -23.75 0.12 -36.41
CA GLY A 110 -23.68 1.39 -37.14
C GLY A 110 -23.73 2.63 -36.22
N GLN A 111 -24.30 2.47 -35.03
CA GLN A 111 -24.44 3.53 -34.00
C GLN A 111 -23.35 3.50 -32.94
N LEU A 112 -22.43 2.51 -32.99
CA LEU A 112 -21.37 2.34 -32.01
C LEU A 112 -20.43 3.54 -31.99
N GLY A 113 -20.33 4.21 -30.86
CA GLY A 113 -19.36 5.27 -30.59
C GLY A 113 -17.92 4.75 -30.43
N PRO A 114 -17.06 5.46 -29.70
CA PRO A 114 -15.73 5.02 -29.38
C PRO A 114 -15.80 3.70 -28.62
N VAL A 115 -14.95 2.75 -28.95
CA VAL A 115 -14.96 1.40 -28.36
C VAL A 115 -14.38 1.38 -26.94
N GLY A 116 -13.55 2.38 -26.62
CA GLY A 116 -12.94 2.51 -25.30
C GLY A 116 -12.68 3.97 -24.96
N TYR A 117 -12.56 4.22 -23.67
CA TYR A 117 -12.26 5.54 -23.11
C TYR A 117 -11.07 5.42 -22.14
N PRO A 118 -10.30 6.50 -21.93
CA PRO A 118 -9.32 6.54 -20.85
C PRO A 118 -10.03 6.30 -19.51
N ALA A 119 -9.50 5.42 -18.68
CA ALA A 119 -10.08 5.16 -17.37
C ALA A 119 -10.30 6.49 -16.63
N PRO A 120 -11.47 6.73 -16.01
CA PRO A 120 -11.69 7.96 -15.26
C PRO A 120 -10.69 8.02 -14.11
N THR A 121 -9.82 9.00 -14.18
CA THR A 121 -8.83 9.29 -13.17
C THR A 121 -9.51 10.06 -12.04
N THR A 122 -10.02 9.38 -11.04
CA THR A 122 -10.04 9.95 -9.69
C THR A 122 -8.58 9.95 -9.26
N LEU A 123 -7.86 11.04 -9.63
CA LEU A 123 -6.52 11.28 -9.13
C LEU A 123 -6.64 11.29 -7.60
N PRO A 124 -5.85 10.49 -6.87
CA PRO A 124 -5.59 10.83 -5.50
C PRO A 124 -5.05 12.26 -5.56
N THR A 125 -5.72 13.18 -4.91
CA THR A 125 -5.15 14.50 -4.63
C THR A 125 -3.83 14.19 -3.94
N ILE A 126 -2.71 14.49 -4.62
CA ILE A 126 -1.44 14.50 -3.94
C ILE A 126 -1.62 15.62 -2.92
N ASP A 127 -1.98 15.26 -1.69
CA ASP A 127 -1.64 16.11 -0.57
C ASP A 127 -0.12 16.12 -0.56
N PHE A 128 0.42 17.08 -1.36
CA PHE A 128 1.80 17.42 -1.16
C PHE A 128 1.89 17.75 0.31
N LEU A 129 2.51 16.87 1.08
CA LEU A 129 2.97 17.16 2.44
C LEU A 129 4.02 18.28 2.29
N CYS A 130 3.55 19.42 1.78
CA CYS A 130 4.26 20.66 1.94
C CYS A 130 4.40 20.80 3.45
N SER A 131 5.61 20.60 3.95
CA SER A 131 5.88 20.96 5.32
C SER A 131 5.32 22.38 5.45
N LYS A 132 4.29 22.58 6.27
CA LYS A 132 3.65 23.91 6.51
C LYS A 132 4.66 24.99 6.91
N GLU A 133 5.94 24.64 6.93
CA GLU A 133 7.07 25.39 7.42
C GLU A 133 8.25 25.47 6.43
N PHE A 134 8.05 25.14 5.12
CA PHE A 134 9.14 25.34 4.16
C PHE A 134 9.47 26.83 4.07
N VAL A 135 10.67 27.20 4.49
CA VAL A 135 11.21 28.54 4.37
C VAL A 135 12.22 28.52 3.24
N PHE A 136 11.93 29.23 2.15
CA PHE A 136 12.92 29.42 1.10
C PHE A 136 14.14 30.13 1.64
N SER A 137 15.30 29.49 1.56
CA SER A 137 16.60 30.14 1.63
C SER A 137 16.94 30.73 0.25
N LYS A 138 17.83 31.70 0.17
CA LYS A 138 18.27 32.27 -1.13
C LYS A 138 18.84 31.20 -2.05
N SER A 139 19.58 30.23 -1.49
CA SER A 139 20.13 29.11 -2.28
C SER A 139 19.06 28.17 -2.79
N SER A 140 18.07 27.81 -1.96
CA SER A 140 16.93 26.97 -2.38
C SER A 140 16.00 27.72 -3.33
N GLU A 141 15.82 29.03 -3.15
CA GLU A 141 15.04 29.87 -4.04
C GLU A 141 15.68 29.96 -5.44
N THR A 142 17.01 30.15 -5.50
CA THR A 142 17.75 30.16 -6.77
C THR A 142 17.64 28.82 -7.49
N ALA A 143 17.85 27.72 -6.76
CA ALA A 143 17.72 26.35 -7.30
C ALA A 143 16.30 26.08 -7.78
N PHE A 144 15.29 26.53 -7.02
CA PHE A 144 13.87 26.42 -7.38
C PHE A 144 13.57 27.10 -8.73
N TYR A 145 13.96 28.36 -8.90
CA TYR A 145 13.73 29.06 -10.15
C TYR A 145 14.50 28.45 -11.32
N GLN A 146 15.73 27.98 -11.11
CA GLN A 146 16.51 27.29 -12.14
C GLN A 146 15.78 26.02 -12.62
N ILE A 147 15.20 25.23 -11.71
CA ILE A 147 14.45 24.02 -12.05
C ILE A 147 13.14 24.39 -12.76
N ILE A 148 12.38 25.38 -12.26
CA ILE A 148 11.13 25.79 -12.91
C ILE A 148 11.37 26.32 -14.33
N GLU A 149 12.43 27.08 -14.57
CA GLU A 149 12.79 27.54 -15.91
C GLU A 149 13.20 26.35 -16.82
N ALA A 150 13.98 25.41 -16.30
CA ALA A 150 14.34 24.19 -17.04
C ALA A 150 13.10 23.32 -17.37
N LEU A 151 12.11 23.29 -16.47
CA LEU A 151 10.84 22.58 -16.72
C LEU A 151 10.00 23.23 -17.83
N LYS A 152 10.17 24.54 -18.11
CA LYS A 152 9.49 25.24 -19.21
C LYS A 152 10.19 25.06 -20.57
N ASP A 153 11.50 24.75 -20.59
CA ASP A 153 12.27 24.61 -21.81
C ASP A 153 11.97 23.27 -22.49
N GLU A 154 11.43 23.29 -23.71
CA GLU A 154 11.06 22.10 -24.49
C GLU A 154 12.25 21.16 -24.83
N ASN A 155 13.50 21.68 -24.79
CA ASN A 155 14.71 20.92 -25.11
C ASN A 155 15.27 20.16 -23.87
N ILE A 156 14.78 20.49 -22.67
CA ILE A 156 15.22 19.85 -21.42
C ILE A 156 14.18 18.83 -21.01
N ASN A 157 14.58 17.56 -20.99
CA ASN A 157 13.70 16.46 -20.58
C ASN A 157 14.12 15.86 -19.24
N MET A 158 15.40 16.05 -18.85
CA MET A 158 15.95 15.49 -17.61
C MET A 158 16.76 16.55 -16.85
N ILE A 159 16.34 16.77 -15.60
CA ILE A 159 16.92 17.73 -14.68
C ILE A 159 17.52 16.99 -13.48
N GLY A 160 18.76 17.27 -13.12
CA GLY A 160 19.42 16.68 -11.97
C GLY A 160 19.59 17.70 -10.85
N LEU A 161 18.95 17.47 -9.70
CA LEU A 161 19.14 18.20 -8.46
C LEU A 161 20.08 17.41 -7.55
N TRP A 162 21.29 17.92 -7.33
CA TRP A 162 22.31 17.22 -6.55
C TRP A 162 22.82 18.06 -5.38
N GLY A 163 23.34 17.38 -4.34
CA GLY A 163 23.89 18.01 -3.13
C GLY A 163 24.00 17.03 -1.98
N MET A 164 24.62 17.43 -0.88
CA MET A 164 24.84 16.59 0.29
C MET A 164 23.55 16.01 0.90
N GLY A 165 23.69 14.94 1.68
CA GLY A 165 22.60 14.40 2.50
C GLY A 165 22.05 15.44 3.47
N GLY A 166 20.72 15.55 3.60
CA GLY A 166 20.10 16.45 4.58
C GLY A 166 20.09 17.95 4.26
N VAL A 167 20.53 18.38 3.04
CA VAL A 167 20.45 19.79 2.61
C VAL A 167 19.05 20.25 2.20
N GLY A 168 18.08 19.32 2.04
CA GLY A 168 16.70 19.62 1.68
C GLY A 168 16.34 19.37 0.22
N LYS A 169 17.06 18.53 -0.54
CA LYS A 169 16.75 18.19 -1.95
C LYS A 169 15.34 17.66 -2.14
N THR A 170 14.95 16.66 -1.36
CA THR A 170 13.60 16.09 -1.35
C THR A 170 12.54 17.15 -1.14
N THR A 171 12.72 18.01 -0.14
CA THR A 171 11.78 19.09 0.19
C THR A 171 11.65 20.08 -0.98
N LEU A 172 12.78 20.45 -1.61
CA LEU A 172 12.77 21.33 -2.78
C LEU A 172 12.10 20.67 -3.98
N ALA A 173 12.36 19.40 -4.23
CA ALA A 173 11.77 18.66 -5.34
C ALA A 173 10.23 18.53 -5.19
N HIS A 174 9.74 18.31 -3.95
CA HIS A 174 8.31 18.34 -3.64
C HIS A 174 7.69 19.72 -3.90
N GLU A 175 8.35 20.80 -3.46
CA GLU A 175 7.86 22.16 -3.70
C GLU A 175 7.83 22.50 -5.19
N VAL A 176 8.85 22.09 -5.96
CA VAL A 176 8.88 22.21 -7.41
C VAL A 176 7.70 21.46 -8.04
N GLY A 177 7.44 20.22 -7.62
CA GLY A 177 6.30 19.42 -8.11
C GLY A 177 4.97 20.10 -7.84
N SER A 178 4.76 20.59 -6.61
CA SER A 178 3.56 21.33 -6.20
C SER A 178 3.34 22.59 -7.05
N GLN A 179 4.39 23.38 -7.24
CA GLN A 179 4.33 24.61 -8.01
C GLN A 179 4.12 24.34 -9.52
N ALA A 180 4.78 23.31 -10.07
CA ALA A 180 4.61 22.90 -11.47
C ALA A 180 3.13 22.52 -11.76
N GLN A 181 2.47 21.90 -10.80
CA GLN A 181 1.04 21.57 -10.87
C GLN A 181 0.17 22.85 -10.76
N LYS A 182 0.42 23.71 -9.78
CA LYS A 182 -0.32 24.97 -9.59
C LYS A 182 -0.22 25.90 -10.81
N LEU A 183 0.95 25.93 -11.47
CA LEU A 183 1.21 26.71 -12.67
C LEU A 183 0.67 26.03 -13.94
N ASN A 184 0.02 24.85 -13.83
CA ASN A 184 -0.47 24.04 -14.95
C ASN A 184 0.61 23.74 -16.02
N LEU A 185 1.87 23.57 -15.61
CA LEU A 185 2.95 23.17 -16.51
C LEU A 185 2.79 21.72 -16.96
N PHE A 186 2.29 20.88 -16.06
CA PHE A 186 2.03 19.46 -16.29
C PHE A 186 0.62 19.08 -15.87
N ASP A 187 0.01 18.15 -16.61
CA ASP A 187 -1.31 17.62 -16.29
C ASP A 187 -1.26 16.65 -15.13
N LYS A 188 -0.08 15.98 -14.97
CA LYS A 188 0.21 15.07 -13.87
C LYS A 188 1.62 15.28 -13.34
N VAL A 189 1.76 15.18 -12.02
CA VAL A 189 3.05 15.18 -11.34
C VAL A 189 3.11 13.92 -10.48
N VAL A 190 4.14 13.13 -10.65
CA VAL A 190 4.37 11.87 -9.91
C VAL A 190 5.68 12.00 -9.14
N ILE A 191 5.67 11.64 -7.86
CA ILE A 191 6.87 11.62 -7.04
C ILE A 191 7.05 10.19 -6.53
N THR A 192 8.24 9.64 -6.69
CA THR A 192 8.62 8.31 -6.19
C THR A 192 10.04 8.33 -5.67
N VAL A 193 10.28 7.59 -4.60
CA VAL A 193 11.61 7.42 -4.00
C VAL A 193 12.27 6.19 -4.61
N VAL A 194 13.55 6.31 -4.96
CA VAL A 194 14.29 5.23 -5.63
C VAL A 194 15.10 4.40 -4.65
N SER A 195 15.63 5.00 -3.58
CA SER A 195 16.48 4.39 -2.55
C SER A 195 17.83 3.81 -3.07
N GLN A 196 18.69 3.43 -2.14
CA GLN A 196 20.00 2.83 -2.46
C GLN A 196 19.86 1.44 -3.13
N LYS A 197 18.87 0.65 -2.74
CA LYS A 197 18.54 -0.65 -3.35
C LYS A 197 17.18 -0.55 -4.05
N PRO A 198 17.11 -0.08 -5.31
CA PRO A 198 15.84 0.23 -5.95
C PRO A 198 15.03 -1.03 -6.26
N ASN A 199 13.80 -1.05 -5.80
CA ASN A 199 12.81 -2.02 -6.25
C ASN A 199 12.02 -1.45 -7.43
N PHE A 200 12.44 -1.77 -8.65
CA PHE A 200 11.84 -1.23 -9.86
C PHE A 200 10.35 -1.54 -9.98
N LYS A 201 9.89 -2.68 -9.46
CA LYS A 201 8.48 -3.03 -9.51
C LYS A 201 7.63 -2.11 -8.63
N ILE A 202 8.09 -1.80 -7.42
CA ILE A 202 7.40 -0.84 -6.53
C ILE A 202 7.34 0.54 -7.19
N ILE A 203 8.45 1.00 -7.79
CA ILE A 203 8.51 2.28 -8.50
C ILE A 203 7.50 2.30 -9.67
N GLN A 204 7.44 1.23 -10.46
CA GLN A 204 6.50 1.07 -11.56
C GLN A 204 5.05 1.11 -11.06
N ASP A 205 4.74 0.36 -9.99
CA ASP A 205 3.40 0.29 -9.40
C ASP A 205 2.97 1.66 -8.84
N GLN A 206 3.88 2.40 -8.18
CA GLN A 206 3.62 3.75 -7.70
C GLN A 206 3.31 4.70 -8.87
N ILE A 207 4.16 4.72 -9.91
CA ILE A 207 3.91 5.57 -11.08
C ILE A 207 2.58 5.22 -11.74
N ALA A 208 2.31 3.92 -11.94
CA ALA A 208 1.08 3.43 -12.53
C ALA A 208 -0.16 3.87 -11.74
N GLN A 209 -0.10 3.77 -10.43
CA GLN A 209 -1.17 4.19 -9.54
C GLN A 209 -1.48 5.70 -9.67
N TYR A 210 -0.45 6.56 -9.70
CA TYR A 210 -0.64 8.01 -9.88
C TYR A 210 -1.25 8.39 -11.22
N ILE A 211 -1.03 7.60 -12.27
CA ILE A 211 -1.67 7.83 -13.58
C ILE A 211 -3.03 7.11 -13.71
N GLY A 212 -3.50 6.46 -12.63
CA GLY A 212 -4.79 5.77 -12.60
C GLY A 212 -4.79 4.44 -13.37
N PHE A 213 -3.67 3.72 -13.35
CA PHE A 213 -3.48 2.47 -14.06
C PHE A 213 -3.09 1.34 -13.09
N ASP A 214 -3.78 0.19 -13.17
CA ASP A 214 -3.47 -1.00 -12.37
C ASP A 214 -2.66 -1.99 -13.22
N MET A 215 -1.41 -2.22 -12.81
CA MET A 215 -0.47 -3.11 -13.51
C MET A 215 -0.73 -4.58 -13.21
N LYS A 216 -1.93 -5.08 -13.53
CA LYS A 216 -2.19 -6.52 -13.50
C LYS A 216 -1.64 -7.17 -14.76
N ASN A 217 -0.86 -8.24 -14.60
CA ASN A 217 -0.32 -9.09 -15.65
C ASN A 217 -1.43 -9.77 -16.49
N GLU A 218 -2.21 -8.98 -17.22
CA GLU A 218 -3.07 -9.51 -18.27
C GLU A 218 -2.28 -9.50 -19.57
N GLN A 219 -1.94 -10.68 -20.07
CA GLN A 219 -1.37 -10.92 -21.42
C GLN A 219 0.14 -11.08 -21.58
N GLY A 220 0.94 -11.39 -20.54
CA GLY A 220 2.35 -11.79 -20.78
C GLY A 220 3.28 -10.67 -21.27
N ARG A 221 2.90 -9.42 -21.13
CA ARG A 221 3.77 -8.24 -21.36
C ARG A 221 4.62 -7.98 -20.12
N ARG A 222 5.82 -7.48 -20.34
CA ARG A 222 6.66 -7.02 -19.23
C ARG A 222 6.13 -5.71 -18.68
N SER A 223 6.18 -5.52 -17.37
CA SER A 223 5.63 -4.35 -16.67
C SER A 223 6.18 -3.01 -17.15
N GLU A 224 7.49 -2.96 -17.51
CA GLU A 224 8.13 -1.76 -18.07
C GLU A 224 7.57 -1.35 -19.44
N GLN A 225 7.19 -2.31 -20.27
CA GLN A 225 6.61 -2.02 -21.60
C GLN A 225 5.20 -1.50 -21.50
N GLU A 226 4.45 -2.00 -20.54
CA GLU A 226 3.07 -1.60 -20.29
C GLU A 226 3.01 -0.17 -19.73
N LEU A 227 3.86 0.12 -18.76
CA LEU A 227 4.01 1.47 -18.18
C LEU A 227 4.48 2.49 -19.25
N TRP A 228 5.44 2.09 -20.08
CA TRP A 228 5.94 2.94 -21.19
C TRP A 228 4.84 3.33 -22.17
N LEU A 229 4.00 2.36 -22.60
CA LEU A 229 2.87 2.61 -23.49
C LEU A 229 1.85 3.55 -22.83
N ARG A 230 1.59 3.38 -21.54
CA ARG A 230 0.65 4.22 -20.82
C ARG A 230 1.16 5.65 -20.66
N LEU A 231 2.40 5.83 -20.25
CA LEU A 231 3.02 7.14 -20.10
C LEU A 231 3.07 7.93 -21.40
N LYS A 232 3.23 7.25 -22.54
CA LYS A 232 3.16 7.89 -23.88
C LYS A 232 1.80 8.53 -24.19
N ASN A 233 0.73 8.08 -23.55
CA ASN A 233 -0.61 8.63 -23.76
C ASN A 233 -0.91 9.84 -22.84
N GLU A 234 -0.05 10.13 -21.86
CA GLU A 234 -0.20 11.30 -21.00
C GLU A 234 0.43 12.53 -21.67
N PRO A 235 -0.34 13.59 -21.99
CA PRO A 235 0.19 14.69 -22.82
C PRO A 235 1.37 15.40 -22.17
N ARG A 236 1.29 15.73 -20.87
CA ARG A 236 2.33 16.45 -20.10
C ARG A 236 2.44 15.86 -18.71
N ILE A 237 3.55 15.17 -18.44
CA ILE A 237 3.81 14.52 -17.14
C ILE A 237 5.18 14.88 -16.60
N LEU A 238 5.26 15.22 -15.31
CA LEU A 238 6.50 15.37 -14.57
C LEU A 238 6.66 14.15 -13.64
N ILE A 239 7.78 13.46 -13.76
CA ILE A 239 8.15 12.37 -12.86
C ILE A 239 9.34 12.82 -12.01
N VAL A 240 9.15 12.88 -10.71
CA VAL A 240 10.21 13.17 -9.73
C VAL A 240 10.72 11.84 -9.19
N LEU A 241 12.01 11.57 -9.43
CA LEU A 241 12.72 10.40 -8.91
C LEU A 241 13.64 10.86 -7.79
N ASP A 242 13.25 10.61 -6.56
CA ASP A 242 13.98 11.08 -5.39
C ASP A 242 15.04 10.07 -4.92
N ASP A 243 16.18 10.56 -4.46
CA ASP A 243 17.32 9.85 -3.88
C ASP A 243 17.91 8.71 -4.75
N ILE A 244 18.31 9.05 -5.99
CA ILE A 244 19.02 8.14 -6.90
C ILE A 244 20.50 8.02 -6.50
N TRP A 245 20.97 6.80 -6.31
CA TRP A 245 22.35 6.49 -5.89
C TRP A 245 23.27 6.07 -7.02
N GLU A 246 22.72 5.45 -8.06
CA GLU A 246 23.45 4.95 -9.23
C GLU A 246 22.68 5.26 -10.52
N SER A 247 23.39 5.23 -11.66
CA SER A 247 22.75 5.44 -12.95
C SER A 247 21.75 4.33 -13.27
N ILE A 248 20.54 4.70 -13.66
CA ILE A 248 19.44 3.79 -14.00
C ILE A 248 19.00 4.01 -15.43
N ASN A 249 18.91 2.95 -16.24
CA ASN A 249 18.25 3.03 -17.54
C ASN A 249 16.72 3.10 -17.32
N LEU A 250 16.20 4.32 -17.34
CA LEU A 250 14.79 4.61 -17.02
C LEU A 250 13.82 3.92 -17.99
N LYS A 251 14.19 3.76 -19.25
CA LYS A 251 13.37 3.09 -20.27
C LYS A 251 13.29 1.60 -20.05
N GLU A 252 14.44 0.95 -19.83
CA GLU A 252 14.51 -0.52 -19.75
C GLU A 252 14.13 -1.06 -18.36
N LYS A 253 14.42 -0.32 -17.29
CA LYS A 253 14.20 -0.78 -15.93
C LYS A 253 12.85 -0.35 -15.36
N ILE A 254 12.38 0.85 -15.74
CA ILE A 254 11.14 1.41 -15.19
C ILE A 254 10.06 1.50 -16.27
N GLY A 255 10.43 1.86 -17.51
CA GLY A 255 9.47 2.09 -18.60
C GLY A 255 9.08 3.56 -18.76
N ILE A 256 9.98 4.51 -18.42
CA ILE A 256 9.73 5.95 -18.58
C ILE A 256 10.17 6.39 -19.98
N PRO A 257 9.26 6.93 -20.84
CA PRO A 257 9.61 7.48 -22.13
C PRO A 257 10.17 8.89 -21.98
N ILE A 258 11.36 9.15 -22.50
CA ILE A 258 12.05 10.45 -22.37
C ILE A 258 12.54 10.92 -23.75
N GLY A 259 12.66 12.22 -23.92
CA GLY A 259 13.23 12.86 -25.10
C GLY A 259 12.41 12.59 -26.37
N ASP A 260 13.04 12.02 -27.40
CA ASP A 260 12.37 11.73 -28.67
C ASP A 260 11.24 10.71 -28.55
N ASP A 261 11.24 9.86 -27.52
CA ASP A 261 10.15 8.92 -27.27
C ASP A 261 8.88 9.63 -26.79
N HIS A 262 9.02 10.71 -26.00
CA HIS A 262 7.90 11.52 -25.50
C HIS A 262 8.35 12.88 -24.97
N LYS A 263 8.17 13.93 -25.76
CA LYS A 263 8.58 15.32 -25.40
C LYS A 263 7.79 15.91 -24.22
N GLY A 264 6.56 15.45 -23.97
CA GLY A 264 5.73 15.88 -22.85
C GLY A 264 6.09 15.24 -21.51
N CYS A 265 6.96 14.23 -21.50
CA CYS A 265 7.43 13.58 -20.29
C CYS A 265 8.77 14.19 -19.85
N LYS A 266 8.80 14.76 -18.64
CA LYS A 266 10.01 15.30 -18.03
C LYS A 266 10.33 14.59 -16.72
N VAL A 267 11.62 14.49 -16.43
CA VAL A 267 12.12 13.85 -15.20
C VAL A 267 12.95 14.86 -14.41
N LEU A 268 12.61 15.01 -13.14
CA LEU A 268 13.45 15.67 -12.13
C LEU A 268 14.00 14.57 -11.23
N LEU A 269 15.32 14.40 -11.21
CA LEU A 269 15.94 13.46 -10.28
C LEU A 269 16.65 14.19 -9.17
N THR A 270 16.68 13.60 -7.97
CA THR A 270 17.54 14.06 -6.89
C THR A 270 18.61 13.00 -6.58
N THR A 271 19.78 13.46 -6.21
CA THR A 271 20.91 12.58 -5.86
C THR A 271 21.91 13.29 -4.95
N ARG A 272 22.70 12.50 -4.20
CA ARG A 272 23.85 13.00 -3.45
C ARG A 272 25.11 13.15 -4.33
N ARG A 273 25.14 12.48 -5.48
CA ARG A 273 26.33 12.32 -6.33
C ARG A 273 26.19 13.05 -7.65
N HIS A 274 27.03 14.05 -7.90
CA HIS A 274 27.05 14.77 -9.17
C HIS A 274 27.27 13.83 -10.39
N GLN A 275 28.11 12.79 -10.22
CA GLN A 275 28.40 11.82 -11.29
C GLN A 275 27.15 11.04 -11.74
N VAL A 276 26.16 10.84 -10.86
CA VAL A 276 24.90 10.18 -11.22
C VAL A 276 24.11 11.05 -12.20
N CYS A 277 24.03 12.35 -11.96
CA CYS A 277 23.38 13.27 -12.89
C CYS A 277 24.04 13.26 -14.28
N GLN A 278 25.37 13.19 -14.32
CA GLN A 278 26.13 13.10 -15.58
C GLN A 278 25.89 11.75 -16.28
N ALA A 279 25.95 10.65 -15.55
CA ALA A 279 25.74 9.30 -16.07
C ALA A 279 24.28 9.05 -16.52
N MET A 280 23.34 9.85 -16.04
CA MET A 280 21.94 9.86 -16.43
C MET A 280 21.62 10.85 -17.58
N ASP A 281 22.66 11.49 -18.17
CA ASP A 281 22.52 12.47 -19.26
C ASP A 281 21.55 13.63 -18.93
N CYS A 282 21.58 14.16 -17.71
CA CYS A 282 20.78 15.31 -17.32
C CYS A 282 21.25 16.55 -18.10
N GLN A 283 20.32 17.20 -18.83
CA GLN A 283 20.61 18.39 -19.62
C GLN A 283 20.75 19.65 -18.75
N ASN A 284 20.11 19.66 -17.57
CA ASN A 284 20.24 20.74 -16.60
C ASN A 284 20.69 20.16 -15.24
N LEU A 285 21.73 20.74 -14.67
CA LEU A 285 22.32 20.30 -13.40
C LEU A 285 22.24 21.43 -12.39
N VAL A 286 21.44 21.22 -11.34
CA VAL A 286 21.23 22.18 -10.27
C VAL A 286 21.87 21.67 -8.98
N GLN A 287 22.75 22.45 -8.40
CA GLN A 287 23.36 22.15 -7.11
C GLN A 287 22.57 22.80 -5.97
N LEU A 288 22.19 22.02 -4.96
CA LEU A 288 21.69 22.54 -3.69
C LEU A 288 22.79 22.44 -2.64
N GLY A 289 23.29 23.58 -2.20
CA GLY A 289 24.28 23.69 -1.13
C GLY A 289 23.67 23.76 0.25
N CYS A 290 24.55 23.77 1.28
CA CYS A 290 24.15 24.06 2.64
C CYS A 290 23.63 25.50 2.75
N LEU A 291 22.86 25.77 3.80
CA LEU A 291 22.42 27.13 4.15
C LEU A 291 23.64 28.01 4.48
N ASN A 292 23.59 29.26 4.06
CA ASN A 292 24.58 30.24 4.52
C ASN A 292 24.35 30.58 6.01
N ASP A 293 25.27 31.33 6.62
CA ASP A 293 25.23 31.66 8.06
C ASP A 293 23.93 32.36 8.48
N ASP A 294 23.43 33.29 7.66
CA ASP A 294 22.21 34.06 7.96
C ASP A 294 20.96 33.18 7.85
N GLU A 295 20.91 32.31 6.85
CA GLU A 295 19.83 31.34 6.62
C GLU A 295 19.79 30.27 7.70
N ALA A 296 20.97 29.76 8.06
CA ALA A 296 21.15 28.80 9.14
C ALA A 296 20.70 29.38 10.48
N TRP A 297 21.05 30.62 10.73
CA TRP A 297 20.59 31.35 11.92
C TRP A 297 19.07 31.52 11.93
N THR A 298 18.47 31.99 10.84
CA THR A 298 17.02 32.18 10.73
C THR A 298 16.25 30.88 10.98
N LEU A 299 16.70 29.77 10.40
CA LEU A 299 16.09 28.48 10.61
C LEU A 299 16.22 28.01 12.07
N PHE A 300 17.41 28.16 12.64
CA PHE A 300 17.69 27.78 14.02
C PHE A 300 16.89 28.60 15.02
N GLU A 301 16.90 29.94 14.88
CA GLU A 301 16.16 30.87 15.70
C GLU A 301 14.69 30.52 15.79
N LYS A 302 14.06 30.26 14.63
CA LYS A 302 12.68 29.79 14.54
C LYS A 302 12.45 28.48 15.30
N LYS A 303 13.35 27.48 15.13
CA LYS A 303 13.21 26.15 15.75
C LYS A 303 13.51 26.19 17.25
N ALA A 304 14.50 26.97 17.67
CA ALA A 304 14.85 27.18 19.07
C ALA A 304 13.85 28.09 19.82
N GLY A 305 12.96 28.77 19.06
CA GLY A 305 11.99 29.71 19.66
C GLY A 305 12.64 30.91 20.33
N LEU A 306 13.74 31.37 19.74
CA LEU A 306 14.40 32.62 20.18
C LEU A 306 13.64 33.82 19.61
N ASP A 307 13.50 34.87 20.39
CA ASP A 307 12.83 36.10 20.02
C ASP A 307 13.71 37.31 20.38
N ASP A 308 13.24 38.52 20.07
CA ASP A 308 13.97 39.76 20.37
C ASP A 308 14.20 39.96 21.86
N PHE A 309 13.39 39.34 22.71
CA PHE A 309 13.45 39.46 24.20
C PHE A 309 14.31 38.34 24.81
N SER A 310 14.83 37.41 24.02
CA SER A 310 15.73 36.37 24.53
C SER A 310 17.06 36.96 25.03
N ASP A 311 17.58 36.37 26.11
CA ASP A 311 18.84 36.78 26.73
C ASP A 311 20.01 36.80 25.71
N ASP A 312 20.71 37.91 25.62
CA ASP A 312 21.85 38.09 24.72
C ASP A 312 22.92 37.01 24.92
N SER A 313 23.11 36.55 26.16
CA SER A 313 24.06 35.47 26.45
C SER A 313 23.63 34.13 25.79
N ILE A 314 22.33 33.86 25.70
CA ILE A 314 21.78 32.70 25.00
C ILE A 314 21.97 32.86 23.48
N LYS A 315 21.71 34.06 22.94
CA LYS A 315 21.90 34.37 21.50
C LYS A 315 23.36 34.16 21.07
N ILE A 316 24.33 34.53 21.90
CA ILE A 316 25.75 34.32 21.64
C ILE A 316 26.05 32.82 21.57
N LEU A 317 25.58 32.01 22.53
CA LEU A 317 25.75 30.58 22.56
C LEU A 317 25.05 29.92 21.36
N ALA A 318 23.83 30.34 21.04
CA ALA A 318 23.06 29.86 19.90
C ALA A 318 23.81 30.05 18.58
N ASN A 319 24.39 31.27 18.38
CA ASN A 319 25.17 31.55 17.18
C ASN A 319 26.43 30.64 17.08
N GLN A 320 27.09 30.38 18.20
CA GLN A 320 28.22 29.45 18.23
C GLN A 320 27.82 28.00 17.94
N ILE A 321 26.62 27.59 18.37
CA ILE A 321 26.05 26.27 18.14
C ILE A 321 25.66 26.12 16.66
N VAL A 322 24.98 27.11 16.06
CA VAL A 322 24.57 27.08 14.65
C VAL A 322 25.76 26.92 13.72
N LYS A 323 26.87 27.60 14.02
CA LYS A 323 28.11 27.45 13.22
C LYS A 323 28.66 26.02 13.22
N LYS A 324 28.36 25.21 14.26
CA LYS A 324 28.75 23.79 14.31
C LYS A 324 27.86 22.90 13.46
N CYS A 325 26.66 23.37 13.08
CA CYS A 325 25.77 22.65 12.16
C CYS A 325 26.16 22.81 10.69
N GLU A 326 27.16 23.68 10.37
CA GLU A 326 27.69 23.90 9.01
C GLU A 326 26.62 24.13 7.93
N GLY A 327 25.51 24.78 8.33
CA GLY A 327 24.41 25.10 7.43
C GLY A 327 23.56 23.89 7.02
N LEU A 328 23.69 22.72 7.69
CA LEU A 328 22.92 21.53 7.38
C LEU A 328 21.55 21.55 8.08
N PRO A 329 20.42 21.65 7.34
CA PRO A 329 19.07 21.66 7.94
C PRO A 329 18.79 20.45 8.85
N ILE A 330 19.27 19.25 8.45
CA ILE A 330 19.12 18.02 9.22
C ILE A 330 19.80 18.05 10.60
N ALA A 331 20.81 18.90 10.78
CA ALA A 331 21.48 19.14 12.05
C ALA A 331 20.82 20.30 12.81
N ILE A 332 20.44 21.36 12.11
CA ILE A 332 19.89 22.59 12.65
C ILE A 332 18.52 22.37 13.30
N VAL A 333 17.61 21.67 12.61
CA VAL A 333 16.22 21.49 13.04
C VAL A 333 16.11 20.70 14.35
N PRO A 334 16.72 19.50 14.48
CA PRO A 334 16.64 18.74 15.73
C PRO A 334 17.33 19.46 16.90
N LEU A 335 18.50 20.04 16.65
CA LEU A 335 19.25 20.72 17.70
C LEU A 335 18.56 22.00 18.19
N GLY A 336 18.02 22.82 17.28
CA GLY A 336 17.22 23.98 17.64
C GLY A 336 15.98 23.59 18.45
N SER A 337 15.24 22.54 18.00
CA SER A 337 14.08 22.02 18.72
C SER A 337 14.45 21.49 20.12
N ALA A 338 15.56 20.78 20.24
CA ALA A 338 16.04 20.23 21.53
C ALA A 338 16.41 21.33 22.55
N LEU A 339 16.85 22.49 22.08
CA LEU A 339 17.29 23.62 22.92
C LEU A 339 16.17 24.62 23.20
N LYS A 340 15.00 24.44 22.60
CA LYS A 340 13.84 25.30 22.80
C LYS A 340 13.43 25.34 24.29
N GLY A 341 13.34 26.55 24.87
CA GLY A 341 12.93 26.76 26.25
C GLY A 341 13.93 26.26 27.31
N LYS A 342 15.19 25.98 26.91
CA LYS A 342 16.24 25.55 27.82
C LYS A 342 16.88 26.76 28.55
N THR A 343 17.43 26.44 29.72
CA THR A 343 18.15 27.43 30.54
C THR A 343 19.52 27.73 29.96
N HIS A 344 20.11 28.90 30.33
CA HIS A 344 21.47 29.30 29.94
C HIS A 344 22.52 28.19 30.22
N HIS A 345 22.40 27.53 31.39
CA HIS A 345 23.34 26.44 31.74
C HIS A 345 23.21 25.25 30.81
N GLU A 346 22.01 24.89 30.37
CA GLU A 346 21.80 23.82 29.39
C GLU A 346 22.36 24.19 28.01
N TRP A 347 22.19 25.46 27.56
CA TRP A 347 22.80 25.98 26.35
C TRP A 347 24.34 25.91 26.41
N GLN A 348 24.92 26.31 27.55
CA GLN A 348 26.36 26.23 27.76
C GLN A 348 26.87 24.78 27.75
N ALA A 349 26.11 23.85 28.35
CA ALA A 349 26.41 22.41 28.32
C ALA A 349 26.37 21.84 26.91
N ALA A 350 25.35 22.22 26.11
CA ALA A 350 25.24 21.83 24.70
C ALA A 350 26.46 22.28 23.89
N TYR A 351 26.82 23.56 24.00
CA TYR A 351 27.98 24.11 23.29
C TYR A 351 29.28 23.37 23.64
N ARG A 352 29.51 23.06 24.93
CA ARG A 352 30.69 22.32 25.37
C ARG A 352 30.71 20.91 24.75
N ARG A 353 29.61 20.19 24.77
CA ARG A 353 29.49 18.85 24.17
C ARG A 353 29.82 18.88 22.66
N LEU A 354 29.29 19.84 21.93
CA LEU A 354 29.56 20.01 20.50
C LEU A 354 31.03 20.39 20.21
N LYS A 355 31.66 21.12 21.13
CA LYS A 355 33.07 21.53 20.98
C LYS A 355 34.07 20.40 21.23
N ASP A 356 33.76 19.53 22.22
CA ASP A 356 34.70 18.53 22.71
C ASP A 356 34.63 17.18 21.99
N ARG A 357 33.58 16.91 21.20
CA ARG A 357 33.40 15.66 20.48
C ARG A 357 33.99 15.71 19.08
N ARG A 358 34.94 14.78 18.82
CA ARG A 358 35.43 14.42 17.49
C ARG A 358 35.08 12.95 17.27
N LEU A 359 34.25 12.66 16.27
CA LEU A 359 33.94 11.30 15.85
C LEU A 359 35.09 10.85 14.90
N THR A 360 35.90 9.92 15.33
CA THR A 360 37.16 9.56 14.63
C THR A 360 37.03 8.37 13.68
N GLU A 361 35.85 7.83 13.43
CA GLU A 361 35.68 6.55 12.73
C GLU A 361 34.61 6.55 11.62
N ILE A 362 34.22 7.72 11.08
CA ILE A 362 33.22 7.78 9.98
C ILE A 362 33.98 8.05 8.66
N GLU A 363 33.75 7.18 7.66
CA GLU A 363 34.41 7.28 6.36
C GLU A 363 34.02 8.54 5.55
N ASP A 364 32.88 9.16 5.83
CA ASP A 364 32.38 10.37 5.15
C ASP A 364 32.53 11.60 6.05
N VAL A 365 33.62 12.32 5.87
CA VAL A 365 34.04 13.52 6.65
C VAL A 365 32.94 14.61 6.70
N ASN A 366 32.03 14.63 5.73
CA ASN A 366 30.97 15.64 5.61
C ASN A 366 29.71 15.33 6.47
N GLU A 367 29.50 14.09 6.89
CA GLU A 367 28.36 13.70 7.74
C GLU A 367 28.71 13.72 9.25
N GLU A 368 30.00 13.79 9.58
CA GLU A 368 30.51 13.76 10.96
C GLU A 368 29.88 14.87 11.83
N ASN A 369 29.77 16.08 11.33
CA ASN A 369 29.20 17.21 12.06
C ASN A 369 27.68 17.07 12.27
N ALA A 370 26.96 16.47 11.28
CA ALA A 370 25.55 16.17 11.44
C ALA A 370 25.33 15.15 12.56
N TYR A 371 26.14 14.09 12.66
CA TYR A 371 26.03 13.08 13.71
C TYR A 371 26.29 13.65 15.10
N VAL A 372 27.29 14.54 15.27
CA VAL A 372 27.54 15.22 16.55
C VAL A 372 26.32 16.04 17.00
N CYS A 373 25.70 16.76 16.06
CA CYS A 373 24.49 17.55 16.36
C CYS A 373 23.27 16.69 16.66
N LEU A 374 23.09 15.58 15.91
CA LEU A 374 22.03 14.60 16.14
C LEU A 374 22.21 13.91 17.50
N GLU A 375 23.45 13.57 17.88
CA GLU A 375 23.75 12.96 19.17
C GLU A 375 23.41 13.92 20.31
N ALA A 376 23.74 15.20 20.18
CA ALA A 376 23.34 16.20 21.15
C ALA A 376 21.80 16.27 21.26
N SER A 377 21.08 16.25 20.15
CA SER A 377 19.61 16.27 20.12
C SER A 377 19.02 15.02 20.76
N PHE A 378 19.56 13.84 20.45
CA PHE A 378 19.18 12.56 21.05
C PHE A 378 19.42 12.53 22.57
N ASP A 379 20.55 13.08 23.03
CA ASP A 379 20.86 13.14 24.47
C ASP A 379 19.88 14.02 25.23
N TYR A 380 19.31 15.05 24.60
CA TYR A 380 18.26 15.91 25.18
C TYR A 380 16.90 15.26 25.31
N LEU A 381 16.63 14.13 24.64
CA LEU A 381 15.43 13.34 24.90
C LEU A 381 15.46 12.88 26.37
N LYS A 382 14.43 13.25 27.15
CA LYS A 382 14.41 13.05 28.59
C LYS A 382 14.24 11.58 28.98
N ASN A 383 13.39 10.86 28.24
CA ASN A 383 12.94 9.53 28.62
C ASN A 383 13.70 8.46 27.84
N MET A 384 14.13 7.42 28.54
CA MET A 384 14.77 6.24 27.91
C MET A 384 13.82 5.52 26.96
N GLU A 385 12.54 5.53 27.27
CA GLU A 385 11.47 4.96 26.46
C GLU A 385 11.41 5.67 25.09
N THR A 386 11.40 6.99 25.07
CA THR A 386 11.42 7.77 23.81
C THR A 386 12.72 7.56 23.02
N LYS A 387 13.88 7.47 23.71
CA LYS A 387 15.16 7.13 23.07
C LYS A 387 15.12 5.75 22.42
N THR A 388 14.58 4.77 23.12
CA THR A 388 14.44 3.40 22.61
C THR A 388 13.44 3.37 21.44
N CYS A 389 12.31 4.07 21.54
CA CYS A 389 11.33 4.19 20.47
C CYS A 389 11.97 4.76 19.18
N PHE A 390 12.82 5.81 19.32
CA PHE A 390 13.61 6.35 18.22
C PHE A 390 14.52 5.29 17.58
N LEU A 391 15.22 4.51 18.39
CA LEU A 391 16.11 3.46 17.87
C LEU A 391 15.33 2.31 17.22
N LEU A 392 14.14 1.97 17.71
CA LEU A 392 13.27 0.97 17.08
C LEU A 392 12.80 1.43 15.68
N CYS A 393 12.62 2.73 15.45
CA CYS A 393 12.33 3.25 14.13
C CYS A 393 13.44 2.96 13.10
N SER A 394 14.70 2.86 13.53
CA SER A 394 15.82 2.54 12.61
C SER A 394 15.84 1.09 12.12
N LEU A 395 15.03 0.21 12.73
CA LEU A 395 14.90 -1.19 12.29
C LEU A 395 14.03 -1.35 11.03
N PHE A 396 13.30 -0.30 10.64
CA PHE A 396 12.60 -0.28 9.37
C PHE A 396 13.56 -0.01 8.21
N PRO A 397 13.24 -0.47 7.00
CA PRO A 397 14.05 -0.18 5.82
C PRO A 397 14.25 1.32 5.59
N GLU A 398 15.26 1.64 4.79
CA GLU A 398 15.49 3.01 4.32
C GLU A 398 14.28 3.49 3.52
N ASP A 399 13.91 4.76 3.71
CA ASP A 399 12.77 5.41 3.07
C ASP A 399 11.38 4.85 3.37
N ASP A 400 11.26 3.86 4.26
CA ASP A 400 9.98 3.25 4.60
C ASP A 400 9.07 4.23 5.37
N GLU A 401 7.77 4.15 5.06
CA GLU A 401 6.72 4.79 5.83
C GLU A 401 6.36 3.89 7.02
N ILE A 402 6.94 4.21 8.18
CA ILE A 402 6.80 3.41 9.40
C ILE A 402 5.35 3.46 9.88
N TYR A 403 4.66 2.34 9.79
CA TYR A 403 3.31 2.20 10.33
C TYR A 403 3.38 2.15 11.87
N VAL A 404 2.67 3.08 12.53
CA VAL A 404 2.77 3.27 13.99
C VAL A 404 2.38 2.02 14.77
N GLU A 405 1.42 1.23 14.29
CA GLU A 405 1.00 -0.01 14.96
C GLU A 405 2.11 -1.08 14.98
N ASN A 406 2.96 -1.13 13.94
CA ASN A 406 4.13 -2.01 13.99
C ASN A 406 5.08 -1.57 15.11
N LEU A 407 5.29 -0.26 15.27
CA LEU A 407 6.13 0.27 16.35
C LEU A 407 5.54 -0.01 17.73
N VAL A 408 4.21 -0.01 17.88
CA VAL A 408 3.52 -0.45 19.11
C VAL A 408 3.87 -1.91 19.42
N GLY A 409 3.82 -2.78 18.41
CA GLY A 409 4.20 -4.19 18.57
C GLY A 409 5.68 -4.37 18.95
N TYR A 410 6.57 -3.56 18.38
CA TYR A 410 8.00 -3.60 18.72
C TYR A 410 8.23 -3.13 20.17
N ALA A 411 7.60 -2.03 20.56
CA ALA A 411 7.68 -1.48 21.92
C ALA A 411 7.15 -2.48 22.97
N TRP A 412 6.05 -3.17 22.65
CA TRP A 412 5.52 -4.23 23.49
C TRP A 412 6.52 -5.38 23.69
N GLY A 413 7.04 -5.93 22.58
CA GLY A 413 8.00 -7.04 22.63
C GLY A 413 9.26 -6.70 23.42
N MET A 414 9.71 -5.47 23.28
CA MET A 414 10.87 -4.93 24.01
C MET A 414 10.58 -4.63 25.48
N GLU A 415 9.34 -4.75 25.97
CA GLU A 415 8.91 -4.34 27.31
C GLU A 415 9.30 -2.88 27.61
N LEU A 416 9.15 -2.03 26.59
CA LEU A 416 9.63 -0.67 26.65
C LEU A 416 8.96 0.13 27.78
N TYR A 417 7.65 -0.06 27.94
CA TYR A 417 6.86 0.63 28.96
C TYR A 417 6.49 -0.35 30.06
N LYS A 418 7.23 -0.29 31.19
CA LYS A 418 7.04 -1.22 32.32
C LYS A 418 5.72 -0.94 33.05
N GLY A 419 5.06 -2.02 33.46
CA GLY A 419 3.81 -1.95 34.24
C GLY A 419 2.56 -1.71 33.40
N MET A 420 2.65 -1.79 32.07
CA MET A 420 1.50 -1.76 31.18
C MET A 420 0.98 -3.17 30.96
N ASP A 421 -0.32 -3.37 31.18
CA ASP A 421 -0.96 -4.67 31.10
C ASP A 421 -1.73 -4.91 29.80
N SER A 422 -1.89 -3.90 28.96
CA SER A 422 -2.59 -4.01 27.69
C SER A 422 -1.83 -3.35 26.53
N ILE A 423 -2.03 -3.87 25.30
CA ILE A 423 -1.46 -3.27 24.08
C ILE A 423 -1.98 -1.84 23.89
N LYS A 424 -3.23 -1.58 24.27
CA LYS A 424 -3.84 -0.25 24.22
C LYS A 424 -3.07 0.79 25.03
N ASP A 425 -2.61 0.45 26.22
CA ASP A 425 -1.86 1.37 27.08
C ASP A 425 -0.48 1.66 26.47
N VAL A 426 0.22 0.63 25.99
CA VAL A 426 1.50 0.78 25.27
C VAL A 426 1.34 1.65 24.02
N ARG A 427 0.23 1.50 23.28
CA ARG A 427 -0.07 2.35 22.11
C ARG A 427 -0.11 3.84 22.47
N SER A 428 -0.75 4.17 23.58
CA SER A 428 -0.84 5.58 24.04
C SER A 428 0.54 6.17 24.34
N GLU A 429 1.42 5.39 24.97
CA GLU A 429 2.79 5.81 25.30
C GLU A 429 3.68 5.92 24.06
N VAL A 430 3.53 4.98 23.09
CA VAL A 430 4.24 5.03 21.80
C VAL A 430 3.84 6.29 21.03
N LEU A 431 2.54 6.60 20.96
CA LEU A 431 2.05 7.82 20.31
C LEU A 431 2.62 9.09 20.95
N ALA A 432 2.69 9.16 22.28
CA ALA A 432 3.31 10.28 22.99
C ALA A 432 4.82 10.40 22.69
N SER A 433 5.52 9.26 22.60
CA SER A 433 6.93 9.24 22.23
C SER A 433 7.15 9.68 20.77
N ILE A 434 6.30 9.21 19.84
CA ILE A 434 6.34 9.64 18.43
C ILE A 434 6.11 11.13 18.32
N GLU A 435 5.13 11.69 19.01
CA GLU A 435 4.85 13.12 18.97
C GLU A 435 6.06 13.92 19.50
N THR A 436 6.72 13.43 20.54
CA THR A 436 7.96 14.03 21.04
C THR A 436 9.08 13.99 20.00
N LEU A 437 9.22 12.87 19.29
CA LEU A 437 10.24 12.70 18.23
C LEU A 437 9.95 13.57 17.00
N LYS A 438 8.68 13.70 16.60
CA LYS A 438 8.25 14.62 15.53
C LYS A 438 8.56 16.07 15.91
N ASN A 439 8.20 16.47 17.12
CA ASN A 439 8.46 17.83 17.63
C ASN A 439 9.96 18.13 17.76
N SER A 440 10.78 17.09 17.96
CA SER A 440 12.24 17.21 18.00
C SER A 440 12.88 17.20 16.61
N GLY A 441 12.12 17.01 15.53
CA GLY A 441 12.62 16.91 14.15
C GLY A 441 13.44 15.66 13.88
N LEU A 442 13.34 14.62 14.73
CA LEU A 442 14.00 13.33 14.55
C LEU A 442 13.14 12.36 13.75
N LEU A 443 11.82 12.58 13.68
CA LEU A 443 10.89 11.90 12.80
C LEU A 443 10.12 12.92 11.95
N LEU A 444 9.78 12.52 10.75
CA LEU A 444 8.97 13.28 9.81
C LEU A 444 7.52 12.79 9.89
N ASP A 445 6.59 13.72 9.73
CA ASP A 445 5.17 13.43 9.67
C ASP A 445 4.80 12.89 8.28
N CYS A 446 4.15 11.74 8.23
CA CYS A 446 3.64 11.11 7.01
C CYS A 446 2.14 10.78 7.12
N GLY A 447 1.36 11.69 7.74
CA GLY A 447 -0.07 11.51 8.00
C GLY A 447 -0.37 10.95 9.39
N GLU A 448 -1.63 10.62 9.63
CA GLU A 448 -2.10 10.31 10.99
C GLU A 448 -1.50 9.04 11.60
N ARG A 449 -0.94 8.13 10.76
CA ARG A 449 -0.55 6.79 11.20
C ARG A 449 0.81 6.34 10.77
N HIS A 450 1.45 7.13 9.95
CA HIS A 450 2.77 6.85 9.45
C HIS A 450 3.73 7.96 9.88
N VAL A 451 4.94 7.55 10.17
CA VAL A 451 6.07 8.45 10.37
C VAL A 451 7.20 7.99 9.50
N LYS A 452 8.09 8.90 9.15
CA LYS A 452 9.27 8.59 8.35
C LYS A 452 10.52 9.03 9.11
N MET A 453 11.59 8.24 8.99
CA MET A 453 12.90 8.61 9.48
C MET A 453 13.79 8.96 8.28
N HIS A 454 14.42 10.15 8.33
CA HIS A 454 15.37 10.53 7.27
C HIS A 454 16.61 9.63 7.32
N ASP A 455 17.19 9.27 6.15
CA ASP A 455 18.31 8.30 6.05
C ASP A 455 19.49 8.64 6.95
N VAL A 456 19.94 9.90 6.96
CA VAL A 456 21.05 10.34 7.83
C VAL A 456 20.70 10.13 9.31
N VAL A 457 19.42 10.35 9.69
CA VAL A 457 18.93 10.11 11.06
C VAL A 457 18.85 8.62 11.35
N ARG A 458 18.45 7.80 10.35
CA ARG A 458 18.41 6.34 10.47
C ARG A 458 19.82 5.76 10.65
N GLN A 459 20.76 6.18 9.82
CA GLN A 459 22.16 5.75 9.92
C GLN A 459 22.77 6.17 11.27
N PHE A 460 22.48 7.39 11.72
CA PHE A 460 22.85 7.84 13.07
C PHE A 460 22.23 6.97 14.16
N ALA A 461 20.94 6.62 14.06
CA ALA A 461 20.26 5.78 15.04
C ALA A 461 20.87 4.36 15.10
N LEU A 462 21.19 3.76 13.94
CA LEU A 462 21.88 2.47 13.84
C LEU A 462 23.28 2.53 14.44
N TRP A 463 24.02 3.62 14.18
CA TRP A 463 25.32 3.84 14.79
C TRP A 463 25.25 3.94 16.32
N ILE A 464 24.30 4.71 16.87
CA ILE A 464 24.04 4.77 18.33
C ILE A 464 23.67 3.40 18.87
N ALA A 465 22.81 2.66 18.19
CA ALA A 465 22.35 1.32 18.63
C ALA A 465 23.51 0.31 18.70
N SER A 466 24.49 0.40 17.77
CA SER A 466 25.64 -0.48 17.75
C SER A 466 26.78 -0.05 18.70
N SER A 467 26.95 1.27 18.90
CA SER A 467 28.09 1.81 19.68
C SER A 467 27.81 1.87 21.18
N ARG A 468 26.57 1.97 21.62
CA ARG A 468 26.20 2.06 23.03
C ARG A 468 25.71 0.72 23.56
N LYS A 469 26.37 0.17 24.59
CA LYS A 469 26.04 -1.13 25.21
C LYS A 469 24.63 -1.23 25.79
N ASP A 470 24.00 -0.10 26.10
CA ASP A 470 22.63 -0.05 26.63
C ASP A 470 21.58 -0.40 25.55
N PHE A 471 21.96 -0.29 24.29
CA PHE A 471 21.14 -0.60 23.13
C PHE A 471 21.79 -1.74 22.36
N SER A 472 21.01 -2.70 21.93
CA SER A 472 21.49 -3.87 21.19
C SER A 472 20.47 -4.19 20.11
N TYR A 473 20.43 -3.31 19.09
CA TYR A 473 19.51 -3.38 17.96
C TYR A 473 20.31 -3.29 16.67
N GLY A 474 19.84 -3.96 15.61
CA GLY A 474 20.49 -3.88 14.34
C GLY A 474 19.68 -4.43 13.19
N THR A 475 20.07 -3.97 11.99
CA THR A 475 19.60 -4.52 10.71
C THR A 475 20.71 -5.37 10.13
N VAL A 476 20.36 -6.51 9.53
CA VAL A 476 21.32 -7.44 8.95
C VAL A 476 20.80 -7.96 7.62
N GLU A 477 21.66 -8.11 6.63
CA GLU A 477 21.30 -8.78 5.37
C GLU A 477 21.35 -10.31 5.52
N ILE A 478 22.29 -10.80 6.32
CA ILE A 478 22.42 -12.22 6.65
C ILE A 478 22.72 -12.29 8.13
N LEU A 479 22.04 -13.15 8.88
CA LEU A 479 22.32 -13.35 10.30
C LEU A 479 23.78 -13.79 10.47
N PRO A 480 24.59 -13.01 11.17
CA PRO A 480 26.01 -13.32 11.30
C PRO A 480 26.24 -14.58 12.15
N MET A 481 27.27 -15.34 11.77
CA MET A 481 27.68 -16.56 12.43
C MET A 481 28.61 -16.30 13.64
N ASP A 482 28.95 -15.07 13.93
CA ASP A 482 29.88 -14.70 14.97
C ASP A 482 29.21 -14.37 16.32
N GLU A 483 30.01 -14.30 17.37
CA GLU A 483 29.51 -14.06 18.72
C GLU A 483 29.09 -12.61 19.00
N SER A 484 29.37 -11.66 18.09
CA SER A 484 29.14 -10.22 18.29
C SER A 484 27.65 -9.89 18.43
N PHE A 485 26.79 -10.68 17.82
CA PHE A 485 25.33 -10.47 17.81
C PHE A 485 24.55 -11.22 18.91
N LYS A 486 25.21 -12.05 19.72
CA LYS A 486 24.55 -12.83 20.79
C LYS A 486 23.74 -11.98 21.78
N HIS A 487 24.11 -10.72 21.95
CA HIS A 487 23.48 -9.80 22.90
C HIS A 487 22.41 -8.89 22.28
N TYR A 488 22.11 -9.06 20.97
CA TYR A 488 21.06 -8.27 20.37
C TYR A 488 19.68 -8.65 20.95
N LYS A 489 18.91 -7.61 21.29
CA LYS A 489 17.53 -7.72 21.79
C LYS A 489 16.51 -7.60 20.66
N ALA A 490 16.88 -6.92 19.57
CA ALA A 490 16.04 -6.75 18.39
C ALA A 490 16.88 -6.84 17.12
N ILE A 491 16.42 -7.61 16.15
CA ILE A 491 17.07 -7.80 14.84
C ILE A 491 16.02 -7.65 13.76
N SER A 492 16.36 -6.86 12.73
CA SER A 492 15.65 -6.81 11.45
C SER A 492 16.51 -7.44 10.36
N ILE A 493 15.95 -8.42 9.66
CA ILE A 493 16.60 -9.09 8.52
C ILE A 493 16.08 -8.45 7.25
N GLU A 494 16.96 -7.74 6.53
CA GLU A 494 16.63 -6.97 5.32
C GLU A 494 17.13 -7.69 4.05
N THR A 495 16.77 -8.96 3.85
CA THR A 495 17.23 -9.69 2.67
C THR A 495 16.14 -10.59 2.10
N ASP A 496 16.12 -10.67 0.79
CA ASP A 496 15.29 -11.61 0.02
C ASP A 496 15.99 -12.97 -0.21
N GLN A 497 17.20 -13.17 0.33
CA GLN A 497 18.06 -14.33 -0.01
C GLN A 497 18.24 -15.32 1.15
N THR A 498 17.69 -15.07 2.33
CA THR A 498 17.86 -15.96 3.49
C THR A 498 16.74 -16.98 3.58
N ASP A 499 16.93 -18.11 2.93
CA ASP A 499 16.10 -19.29 3.13
C ASP A 499 16.47 -20.05 4.42
N GLU A 500 17.64 -19.78 5.00
CA GLU A 500 18.15 -20.50 6.16
C GLU A 500 18.68 -19.59 7.26
N LEU A 501 18.26 -19.85 8.49
CA LEU A 501 18.93 -19.29 9.66
C LEU A 501 20.21 -20.06 9.98
N PRO A 502 21.29 -19.39 10.42
CA PRO A 502 22.54 -20.04 10.75
C PRO A 502 22.35 -21.05 11.88
N LYS A 503 22.84 -22.27 11.69
CA LYS A 503 22.78 -23.35 12.70
C LYS A 503 23.89 -23.17 13.74
N GLY A 504 23.55 -23.24 15.01
CA GLY A 504 24.52 -23.31 16.12
C GLY A 504 24.88 -22.00 16.82
N VAL A 505 24.34 -20.86 16.42
CA VAL A 505 24.49 -19.58 17.15
C VAL A 505 23.23 -19.29 17.95
N GLY A 506 23.35 -19.12 19.28
CA GLY A 506 22.21 -18.77 20.14
C GLY A 506 22.05 -17.25 20.28
N PHE A 507 20.81 -16.77 20.34
CA PHE A 507 20.46 -15.38 20.64
C PHE A 507 19.62 -15.32 21.92
N PRO A 508 20.23 -15.51 23.08
CA PRO A 508 19.51 -15.67 24.35
C PRO A 508 18.75 -14.42 24.76
N ASP A 509 19.19 -13.25 24.34
CA ASP A 509 18.61 -11.96 24.71
C ASP A 509 17.57 -11.45 23.69
N LEU A 510 17.36 -12.15 22.58
CA LEU A 510 16.50 -11.69 21.49
C LEU A 510 15.02 -11.72 21.90
N LYS A 511 14.41 -10.55 21.86
CA LYS A 511 12.99 -10.32 22.17
C LYS A 511 12.15 -10.00 20.93
N LEU A 512 12.77 -9.41 19.91
CA LEU A 512 12.12 -8.93 18.67
C LEU A 512 12.88 -9.44 17.46
N LEU A 513 12.19 -10.18 16.60
CA LEU A 513 12.71 -10.60 15.29
C LEU A 513 11.77 -10.11 14.19
N LEU A 514 12.35 -9.39 13.24
CA LEU A 514 11.68 -8.87 12.07
C LEU A 514 12.30 -9.50 10.83
N HIS A 515 11.47 -10.03 9.96
CA HIS A 515 11.88 -10.50 8.64
C HIS A 515 10.87 -10.04 7.61
N GLY A 516 11.29 -9.16 6.73
CA GLY A 516 10.54 -8.78 5.53
C GLY A 516 11.04 -9.62 4.37
N GLY A 517 10.17 -10.51 3.87
CA GLY A 517 10.51 -11.44 2.80
C GLY A 517 10.07 -10.95 1.42
N ASN A 518 10.44 -11.75 0.41
CA ASN A 518 9.87 -11.68 -0.92
C ASN A 518 8.88 -12.83 -1.07
N ARG A 519 7.63 -12.56 -1.47
CA ARG A 519 6.59 -13.57 -1.71
C ARG A 519 6.99 -14.68 -2.70
N PHE A 520 8.01 -14.45 -3.50
CA PHE A 520 8.55 -15.41 -4.46
C PHE A 520 9.59 -16.36 -3.85
N VAL A 521 10.07 -16.07 -2.64
CA VAL A 521 11.05 -16.90 -1.92
C VAL A 521 10.33 -17.68 -0.84
N GLU A 522 10.38 -19.00 -0.91
CA GLU A 522 9.78 -19.88 0.10
C GLU A 522 10.66 -19.91 1.35
N THR A 523 10.11 -19.47 2.47
CA THR A 523 10.77 -19.64 3.77
C THR A 523 10.66 -21.11 4.16
N SER A 524 11.78 -21.82 4.06
CA SER A 524 11.85 -23.26 4.20
C SER A 524 11.59 -23.74 5.65
N SER A 525 11.31 -25.04 5.80
CA SER A 525 11.23 -25.67 7.12
C SER A 525 12.54 -25.54 7.90
N GLU A 526 13.69 -25.46 7.18
CA GLU A 526 15.01 -25.24 7.79
C GLU A 526 15.14 -23.89 8.50
N PHE A 527 14.45 -22.83 8.01
CA PHE A 527 14.38 -21.55 8.72
C PHE A 527 13.79 -21.74 10.13
N PHE A 528 12.66 -22.44 10.25
CA PHE A 528 12.02 -22.68 11.55
C PHE A 528 12.81 -23.68 12.41
N GLU A 529 13.48 -24.66 11.82
CA GLU A 529 14.42 -25.53 12.53
C GLU A 529 15.66 -24.76 13.02
N GLY A 530 16.15 -23.80 12.23
CA GLY A 530 17.18 -22.86 12.65
C GLY A 530 16.74 -22.05 13.86
N MET A 531 15.52 -21.53 13.90
CA MET A 531 14.96 -20.85 15.08
C MET A 531 14.99 -21.73 16.34
N LYS A 532 14.69 -23.02 16.21
CA LYS A 532 14.79 -23.97 17.30
C LYS A 532 16.25 -24.20 17.74
N ALA A 533 17.14 -24.39 16.78
CA ALA A 533 18.58 -24.59 17.03
C ALA A 533 19.25 -23.38 17.68
N LEU A 534 18.78 -22.18 17.36
CA LEU A 534 19.27 -20.90 17.91
C LEU A 534 18.69 -20.55 19.28
N GLN A 535 17.85 -21.40 19.87
CA GLN A 535 17.19 -21.19 21.17
C GLN A 535 16.39 -19.87 21.26
N PHE A 536 15.86 -19.34 20.15
CA PHE A 536 15.01 -18.15 20.16
C PHE A 536 13.80 -18.26 21.07
N HIS A 537 13.36 -19.49 21.31
CA HIS A 537 12.13 -19.78 22.04
C HIS A 537 12.11 -19.33 23.50
N MET A 538 13.27 -19.01 24.10
CA MET A 538 13.35 -18.69 25.54
C MET A 538 12.91 -17.25 25.85
N ASN A 539 13.15 -16.28 24.95
CA ASN A 539 12.89 -14.86 25.22
C ASN A 539 12.17 -14.11 24.10
N LEU A 540 11.93 -14.76 22.94
CA LEU A 540 11.29 -14.11 21.81
C LEU A 540 9.82 -13.79 22.14
N ARG A 541 9.47 -12.50 22.10
CA ARG A 541 8.13 -11.99 22.43
C ARG A 541 7.38 -11.48 21.21
N THR A 542 8.10 -11.03 20.22
CA THR A 542 7.52 -10.45 19.02
C THR A 542 8.20 -11.00 17.78
N LEU A 543 7.39 -11.52 16.86
CA LEU A 543 7.82 -12.07 15.58
C LEU A 543 6.99 -11.48 14.45
N TYR A 544 7.67 -10.86 13.51
CA TYR A 544 7.10 -10.37 12.25
C TYR A 544 7.74 -11.14 11.09
N LEU A 545 6.92 -11.85 10.33
CA LEU A 545 7.28 -12.48 9.06
C LEU A 545 6.34 -11.90 8.00
N ILE A 546 6.79 -10.84 7.33
CA ILE A 546 5.95 -10.05 6.42
C ILE A 546 6.37 -10.34 4.98
N ASP A 547 5.40 -10.43 4.05
CA ASP A 547 5.63 -10.72 2.63
C ASP A 547 6.41 -12.03 2.38
N CYS A 548 6.26 -13.03 3.25
CA CYS A 548 6.95 -14.31 3.15
C CYS A 548 6.06 -15.38 2.50
N LYS A 549 6.68 -16.30 1.75
CA LYS A 549 6.02 -17.56 1.36
C LYS A 549 6.31 -18.62 2.42
N LEU A 550 5.33 -18.94 3.24
CA LEU A 550 5.48 -19.81 4.40
C LEU A 550 4.83 -21.18 4.14
N SER A 551 5.61 -22.25 4.16
CA SER A 551 5.10 -23.61 3.90
C SER A 551 4.57 -24.30 5.16
N ASP A 552 5.43 -24.69 6.08
CA ASP A 552 5.07 -25.32 7.35
C ASP A 552 5.45 -24.43 8.54
N ILE A 553 4.42 -23.88 9.19
CA ILE A 553 4.56 -23.00 10.36
C ILE A 553 4.19 -23.67 11.68
N SER A 554 4.06 -25.01 11.71
CA SER A 554 3.69 -25.76 12.93
C SER A 554 4.68 -25.54 14.08
N MET A 555 5.93 -25.25 13.76
CA MET A 555 6.98 -24.95 14.74
C MET A 555 6.71 -23.68 15.57
N LEU A 556 5.91 -22.72 15.04
CA LEU A 556 5.54 -21.51 15.79
C LEU A 556 4.88 -21.83 17.13
N GLY A 557 4.11 -22.92 17.22
CA GLY A 557 3.48 -23.36 18.48
C GLY A 557 4.44 -23.65 19.63
N LYS A 558 5.74 -23.77 19.36
CA LYS A 558 6.79 -23.97 20.39
C LYS A 558 7.29 -22.66 21.00
N LEU A 559 6.98 -21.51 20.37
CA LEU A 559 7.40 -20.18 20.84
C LEU A 559 6.47 -19.68 21.95
N LYS A 560 6.46 -20.37 23.10
CA LYS A 560 5.52 -20.13 24.21
C LYS A 560 5.61 -18.73 24.83
N THR A 561 6.73 -18.03 24.63
CA THR A 561 6.94 -16.65 25.12
C THR A 561 6.40 -15.61 24.19
N LEU A 562 5.86 -16.00 23.01
CA LEU A 562 5.41 -15.06 22.00
C LEU A 562 4.13 -14.35 22.44
N HIS A 563 4.16 -13.01 22.36
CA HIS A 563 3.04 -12.13 22.65
C HIS A 563 2.44 -11.53 21.37
N ILE A 564 3.27 -11.29 20.36
CA ILE A 564 2.87 -10.70 19.09
C ILE A 564 3.37 -11.56 17.94
N LEU A 565 2.46 -11.95 17.07
CA LEU A 565 2.75 -12.64 15.82
C LEU A 565 2.08 -11.92 14.67
N SER A 566 2.88 -11.42 13.73
CA SER A 566 2.39 -10.91 12.44
C SER A 566 2.95 -11.75 11.30
N LEU A 567 2.05 -12.28 10.49
CA LEU A 567 2.32 -12.97 9.22
C LEU A 567 1.69 -12.18 8.07
N SER A 568 1.53 -10.87 8.24
CA SER A 568 0.85 -10.00 7.29
C SER A 568 1.43 -10.12 5.89
N ARG A 569 0.54 -10.13 4.88
CA ARG A 569 0.87 -10.22 3.44
C ARG A 569 1.61 -11.49 3.03
N SER A 570 1.67 -12.51 3.91
CA SER A 570 2.38 -13.76 3.64
C SER A 570 1.48 -14.83 2.99
N ASP A 571 2.11 -15.68 2.17
CA ASP A 571 1.43 -16.76 1.46
C ASP A 571 1.35 -18.00 2.37
N ILE A 572 0.35 -18.01 3.25
CA ILE A 572 -0.02 -19.14 4.08
C ILE A 572 -1.38 -19.68 3.65
N THR A 573 -1.55 -21.00 3.63
CA THR A 573 -2.83 -21.62 3.25
C THR A 573 -3.68 -22.02 4.44
N GLU A 574 -3.06 -22.29 5.57
CA GLU A 574 -3.71 -22.75 6.81
C GLU A 574 -2.95 -22.25 8.04
N LEU A 575 -3.71 -21.87 9.09
CA LEU A 575 -3.15 -21.67 10.42
C LEU A 575 -3.26 -23.01 11.20
N PRO A 576 -2.11 -23.67 11.49
CA PRO A 576 -2.10 -25.02 12.04
C PRO A 576 -2.51 -25.05 13.51
N THR A 577 -2.91 -26.23 13.99
CA THR A 577 -3.37 -26.47 15.38
C THR A 577 -2.39 -26.00 16.43
N GLU A 578 -1.10 -26.12 16.15
CA GLU A 578 0.02 -25.76 17.04
C GLU A 578 0.07 -24.28 17.35
N ALA A 579 -0.42 -23.43 16.44
CA ALA A 579 -0.51 -21.99 16.72
C ALA A 579 -1.44 -21.68 17.91
N GLY A 580 -2.42 -22.55 18.20
CA GLY A 580 -3.25 -22.45 19.40
C GLY A 580 -2.51 -22.70 20.71
N ASP A 581 -1.27 -23.18 20.68
CA ASP A 581 -0.42 -23.40 21.86
C ASP A 581 0.31 -22.12 22.31
N LEU A 582 0.15 -21.02 21.61
CA LEU A 582 0.71 -19.71 21.94
C LEU A 582 -0.12 -19.04 23.05
N GLU A 583 -0.10 -19.60 24.25
CA GLU A 583 -0.94 -19.18 25.38
C GLU A 583 -0.75 -17.71 25.80
N ASN A 584 0.44 -17.14 25.53
CA ASN A 584 0.77 -15.75 25.85
C ASN A 584 0.46 -14.76 24.71
N LEU A 585 -0.05 -15.26 23.56
CA LEU A 585 -0.30 -14.41 22.39
C LEU A 585 -1.40 -13.38 22.69
N ARG A 586 -1.10 -12.10 22.43
CA ARG A 586 -1.99 -10.96 22.61
C ARG A 586 -2.42 -10.31 21.32
N LEU A 587 -1.54 -10.34 20.31
CA LEU A 587 -1.84 -9.81 18.98
C LEU A 587 -1.51 -10.89 17.94
N LEU A 588 -2.49 -11.16 17.07
CA LEU A 588 -2.34 -12.01 15.90
C LEU A 588 -2.75 -11.21 14.67
N ASP A 589 -1.77 -10.96 13.79
CA ASP A 589 -1.99 -10.26 12.53
C ASP A 589 -1.73 -11.19 11.34
N LEU A 590 -2.79 -11.48 10.60
CA LEU A 590 -2.82 -12.25 9.37
C LEU A 590 -3.35 -11.41 8.21
N SER A 591 -3.31 -10.08 8.32
CA SER A 591 -3.86 -9.16 7.31
C SER A 591 -3.24 -9.42 5.94
N TYR A 592 -4.08 -9.39 4.91
CA TYR A 592 -3.68 -9.58 3.51
C TYR A 592 -3.05 -10.95 3.18
N CYS A 593 -3.26 -11.98 4.03
CA CYS A 593 -2.94 -13.36 3.69
C CYS A 593 -3.98 -13.91 2.70
N TYR A 594 -3.85 -13.57 1.41
CA TYR A 594 -4.86 -13.85 0.38
C TYR A 594 -5.09 -15.35 0.15
N GLU A 595 -4.08 -16.19 0.39
CA GLU A 595 -4.15 -17.64 0.21
C GLU A 595 -4.66 -18.37 1.46
N LEU A 596 -4.84 -17.69 2.59
CA LEU A 596 -5.33 -18.30 3.83
C LEU A 596 -6.77 -18.77 3.65
N ARG A 597 -6.96 -20.09 3.65
CA ARG A 597 -8.26 -20.74 3.40
C ARG A 597 -8.90 -21.29 4.65
N ARG A 598 -8.08 -21.57 5.68
CA ARG A 598 -8.50 -22.32 6.86
C ARG A 598 -7.78 -21.86 8.12
N ILE A 599 -8.57 -21.73 9.18
CA ILE A 599 -8.08 -21.75 10.56
C ILE A 599 -8.60 -23.04 11.18
N THR A 600 -7.71 -23.78 11.86
CA THR A 600 -8.06 -25.07 12.48
C THR A 600 -9.15 -24.87 13.54
N PRO A 601 -10.18 -25.73 13.60
CA PRO A 601 -11.27 -25.63 14.59
C PRO A 601 -10.73 -25.63 16.02
N ASN A 602 -11.35 -24.84 16.87
CA ASN A 602 -11.01 -24.66 18.29
C ASN A 602 -9.62 -24.04 18.55
N LEU A 603 -8.91 -23.59 17.51
CA LEU A 603 -7.61 -22.93 17.66
C LEU A 603 -7.79 -21.57 18.36
N ILE A 604 -8.68 -20.74 17.82
CA ILE A 604 -8.88 -19.37 18.28
C ILE A 604 -9.24 -19.33 19.77
N ARG A 605 -10.16 -20.19 20.23
CA ARG A 605 -10.60 -20.24 21.65
C ARG A 605 -9.46 -20.58 22.62
N ARG A 606 -8.36 -21.18 22.15
CA ARG A 606 -7.18 -21.53 22.99
C ARG A 606 -6.31 -20.31 23.27
N LEU A 607 -6.37 -19.27 22.44
CA LEU A 607 -5.63 -18.03 22.57
C LEU A 607 -6.26 -17.10 23.62
N SER A 608 -6.40 -17.54 24.86
CA SER A 608 -7.17 -16.88 25.93
C SER A 608 -6.67 -15.48 26.30
N ASN A 609 -5.43 -15.15 25.97
CA ASN A 609 -4.83 -13.84 26.21
C ASN A 609 -4.92 -12.89 25.01
N LEU A 610 -5.55 -13.30 23.89
CA LEU A 610 -5.63 -12.49 22.68
C LEU A 610 -6.45 -11.23 22.93
N GLU A 611 -5.85 -10.08 22.64
CA GLU A 611 -6.45 -8.74 22.74
C GLU A 611 -6.83 -8.18 21.35
N GLU A 612 -6.01 -8.48 20.33
CA GLU A 612 -6.16 -7.93 18.99
C GLU A 612 -6.03 -9.02 17.92
N LEU A 613 -6.98 -9.06 16.98
CA LEU A 613 -7.01 -10.00 15.87
C LEU A 613 -7.25 -9.28 14.55
N TYR A 614 -6.32 -9.41 13.63
CA TYR A 614 -6.38 -8.79 12.31
C TYR A 614 -6.42 -9.86 11.22
N LEU A 615 -7.53 -9.89 10.46
CA LEU A 615 -7.82 -10.82 9.36
C LEU A 615 -8.33 -10.06 8.12
N HIS A 616 -8.06 -8.76 8.04
CA HIS A 616 -8.43 -7.96 6.89
C HIS A 616 -7.67 -8.42 5.63
N GLY A 617 -8.33 -8.44 4.47
CA GLY A 617 -7.75 -8.92 3.22
C GLY A 617 -7.66 -10.45 3.08
N CYS A 618 -8.08 -11.25 4.09
CA CYS A 618 -8.11 -12.72 4.04
C CYS A 618 -9.30 -13.25 3.26
N SER A 619 -9.43 -12.87 2.01
CA SER A 619 -10.61 -13.11 1.18
C SER A 619 -10.89 -14.56 0.83
N SER A 620 -9.93 -15.45 0.99
CA SER A 620 -10.08 -16.91 0.74
C SER A 620 -10.50 -17.66 2.01
N LEU A 621 -10.49 -17.00 3.18
CA LEU A 621 -10.77 -17.63 4.47
C LEU A 621 -12.25 -18.07 4.57
N LYS A 622 -12.43 -19.31 5.00
CA LYS A 622 -13.75 -19.93 5.19
C LYS A 622 -14.01 -20.18 6.67
N TRP A 623 -15.22 -19.86 7.10
CA TRP A 623 -15.72 -20.08 8.44
C TRP A 623 -16.79 -21.18 8.46
N ALA A 624 -16.90 -21.90 9.58
CA ALA A 624 -17.97 -22.87 9.78
C ALA A 624 -19.31 -22.14 10.00
N THR A 625 -20.38 -22.67 9.40
CA THR A 625 -21.78 -22.25 9.68
C THR A 625 -22.46 -23.27 10.59
N GLU A 626 -23.51 -22.88 11.34
CA GLU A 626 -24.23 -23.77 12.26
C GLU A 626 -24.81 -25.01 11.58
N ASN A 627 -25.19 -24.89 10.31
CA ASN A 627 -25.81 -25.96 9.52
C ASN A 627 -24.81 -26.73 8.62
N SER A 628 -23.52 -26.48 8.77
CA SER A 628 -22.50 -27.10 7.91
C SER A 628 -22.18 -28.51 8.38
N THR A 629 -22.29 -29.50 7.49
CA THR A 629 -21.74 -30.86 7.67
C THR A 629 -20.21 -30.87 7.77
N LYS A 630 -19.55 -29.73 7.52
CA LYS A 630 -18.10 -29.53 7.60
C LYS A 630 -17.65 -28.77 8.84
N ARG A 631 -18.46 -28.75 9.91
CA ARG A 631 -18.11 -28.10 11.19
C ARG A 631 -16.76 -28.55 11.76
N GLU A 632 -16.38 -29.78 11.50
CA GLU A 632 -15.08 -30.34 11.92
C GLU A 632 -13.88 -29.85 11.11
N SER A 633 -14.13 -29.12 10.01
CA SER A 633 -13.05 -28.71 9.08
C SER A 633 -12.66 -27.24 9.20
N TYR A 634 -13.49 -26.37 9.74
CA TYR A 634 -13.26 -24.92 9.80
C TYR A 634 -13.59 -24.37 11.20
N SER A 635 -12.87 -23.34 11.62
CA SER A 635 -13.16 -22.58 12.84
C SER A 635 -14.46 -21.79 12.66
N SER A 636 -15.18 -21.54 13.76
CA SER A 636 -16.39 -20.70 13.78
C SER A 636 -16.06 -19.33 14.33
N LEU A 637 -16.65 -18.26 13.76
CA LEU A 637 -16.56 -16.92 14.33
C LEU A 637 -17.07 -16.86 15.77
N SER A 638 -18.00 -17.74 16.17
CA SER A 638 -18.48 -17.83 17.55
C SER A 638 -17.38 -18.20 18.57
N GLU A 639 -16.24 -18.77 18.14
CA GLU A 639 -15.09 -19.01 19.01
C GLU A 639 -14.53 -17.71 19.58
N LEU A 640 -14.63 -16.59 18.85
CA LEU A 640 -14.20 -15.27 19.32
C LEU A 640 -14.96 -14.80 20.56
N ASN A 641 -16.21 -15.26 20.75
CA ASN A 641 -16.99 -14.94 21.94
C ASN A 641 -16.36 -15.48 23.23
N LEU A 642 -15.49 -16.49 23.12
CA LEU A 642 -14.84 -17.16 24.25
C LEU A 642 -13.54 -16.45 24.66
N LEU A 643 -13.11 -15.43 23.92
CA LEU A 643 -11.90 -14.67 24.21
C LEU A 643 -12.20 -13.51 25.18
N PRO A 644 -11.78 -13.61 26.45
CA PRO A 644 -12.17 -12.64 27.48
C PRO A 644 -11.51 -11.27 27.33
N LYS A 645 -10.35 -11.21 26.66
CA LYS A 645 -9.51 -10.01 26.53
C LYS A 645 -9.60 -9.35 25.15
N LEU A 646 -10.32 -9.96 24.20
CA LEU A 646 -10.41 -9.46 22.85
C LEU A 646 -11.12 -8.10 22.80
N VAL A 647 -10.42 -7.07 22.31
CA VAL A 647 -10.89 -5.69 22.27
C VAL A 647 -10.76 -5.04 20.90
N VAL A 648 -9.94 -5.63 20.00
CA VAL A 648 -9.75 -5.14 18.62
C VAL A 648 -9.94 -6.29 17.63
N ILE A 649 -10.75 -6.05 16.61
CA ILE A 649 -10.99 -7.01 15.53
C ILE A 649 -10.96 -6.29 14.17
N SER A 650 -10.28 -6.90 13.20
CA SER A 650 -10.40 -6.54 11.79
C SER A 650 -10.70 -7.79 10.98
N LEU A 651 -11.85 -7.84 10.29
CA LEU A 651 -12.39 -9.03 9.64
C LEU A 651 -12.99 -8.73 8.28
N ASP A 652 -12.70 -9.59 7.30
CA ASP A 652 -13.42 -9.67 6.04
C ASP A 652 -14.28 -10.92 6.00
N ILE A 653 -15.58 -10.74 5.85
CA ILE A 653 -16.57 -11.81 5.89
C ILE A 653 -17.27 -11.90 4.53
N SER A 654 -17.14 -13.04 3.84
CA SER A 654 -17.70 -13.24 2.51
C SER A 654 -19.22 -13.53 2.52
N SER A 655 -19.79 -13.91 3.66
CA SER A 655 -21.22 -14.24 3.81
C SER A 655 -21.72 -13.94 5.21
N GLU A 656 -22.90 -13.31 5.32
CA GLU A 656 -23.56 -13.03 6.60
C GLU A 656 -23.84 -14.29 7.45
N ARG A 657 -24.01 -15.46 6.82
CA ARG A 657 -24.22 -16.74 7.51
C ARG A 657 -23.07 -17.14 8.43
N PHE A 658 -21.89 -16.57 8.24
CA PHE A 658 -20.75 -16.82 9.12
C PHE A 658 -20.87 -16.07 10.46
N LEU A 659 -21.74 -15.06 10.55
CA LEU A 659 -22.03 -14.31 11.77
C LEU A 659 -22.96 -15.04 12.74
N ASP A 660 -23.54 -16.17 12.35
CA ASP A 660 -24.43 -16.95 13.21
C ASP A 660 -23.72 -17.32 14.53
N GLY A 661 -24.32 -16.91 15.64
CA GLY A 661 -23.75 -17.14 16.97
C GLY A 661 -22.58 -16.23 17.37
N PHE A 662 -22.12 -15.31 16.51
CA PHE A 662 -21.11 -14.32 16.89
C PHE A 662 -21.78 -13.09 17.52
N VAL A 663 -21.23 -12.63 18.66
CA VAL A 663 -21.73 -11.48 19.40
C VAL A 663 -20.61 -10.47 19.58
N PHE A 664 -20.75 -9.30 19.01
CA PHE A 664 -19.78 -8.20 19.14
C PHE A 664 -19.87 -7.58 20.54
N ARG A 665 -19.21 -8.18 21.53
CA ARG A 665 -19.22 -7.69 22.92
C ARG A 665 -17.95 -6.87 23.20
N ARG A 666 -18.13 -5.62 23.65
CA ARG A 666 -17.09 -4.77 24.26
C ARG A 666 -15.86 -4.49 23.40
N LEU A 667 -15.99 -4.50 22.09
CA LEU A 667 -14.89 -4.09 21.23
C LEU A 667 -14.59 -2.60 21.41
N TRP A 668 -13.34 -2.30 21.63
CA TRP A 668 -12.85 -0.92 21.66
C TRP A 668 -12.70 -0.36 20.25
N SER A 669 -12.23 -1.18 19.32
CA SER A 669 -12.11 -0.86 17.91
C SER A 669 -12.49 -2.07 17.05
N PHE A 670 -13.10 -1.82 15.90
CA PHE A 670 -13.38 -2.86 14.92
C PHE A 670 -13.38 -2.30 13.49
N ASP A 671 -12.92 -3.10 12.56
CA ASP A 671 -13.06 -2.88 11.13
C ASP A 671 -13.61 -4.16 10.50
N VAL A 672 -14.89 -4.14 10.16
CA VAL A 672 -15.61 -5.32 9.67
C VAL A 672 -16.18 -5.04 8.29
N CYS A 673 -15.80 -5.88 7.33
CA CYS A 673 -16.32 -5.83 5.97
C CYS A 673 -17.13 -7.10 5.66
N ILE A 674 -18.36 -6.96 5.20
CA ILE A 674 -19.29 -8.06 4.95
C ILE A 674 -19.75 -8.03 3.49
N GLY A 675 -19.69 -9.19 2.82
CA GLY A 675 -20.17 -9.33 1.45
C GLY A 675 -19.21 -8.87 0.37
N ILE A 676 -17.91 -9.14 0.51
CA ILE A 676 -16.88 -8.68 -0.42
C ILE A 676 -17.09 -9.29 -1.81
N LYS A 677 -17.30 -8.45 -2.84
CA LYS A 677 -17.17 -8.83 -4.25
C LYS A 677 -15.70 -8.73 -4.68
N ARG A 678 -15.23 -9.67 -5.51
CA ARG A 678 -13.85 -9.71 -6.03
C ARG A 678 -13.40 -8.42 -6.73
N GLU A 679 -14.30 -7.67 -7.29
CA GLU A 679 -14.06 -6.43 -8.05
C GLU A 679 -13.66 -5.23 -7.18
N TRP A 680 -14.00 -5.24 -5.89
CA TRP A 680 -13.66 -4.18 -4.93
C TRP A 680 -12.25 -4.33 -4.31
N ARG A 681 -11.55 -5.42 -4.60
CA ARG A 681 -10.23 -5.77 -4.05
C ARG A 681 -9.11 -4.84 -4.48
N PHE A 682 -9.32 -3.98 -5.48
CA PHE A 682 -8.26 -3.27 -6.17
C PHE A 682 -8.44 -1.76 -6.23
N GLN A 683 -9.56 -1.23 -5.82
CA GLN A 683 -9.53 0.17 -5.44
C GLN A 683 -8.72 0.23 -4.13
N LYS A 684 -7.67 1.01 -4.16
CA LYS A 684 -6.84 1.36 -3.01
C LYS A 684 -7.79 1.63 -1.84
N MET A 685 -8.13 0.59 -1.09
CA MET A 685 -8.61 0.80 0.25
C MET A 685 -7.40 1.39 0.94
N ASP A 686 -7.46 2.69 1.13
CA ASP A 686 -6.45 3.40 1.87
C ASP A 686 -6.16 2.59 3.12
N LEU A 687 -4.91 2.12 3.26
CA LEU A 687 -4.35 1.65 4.51
C LEU A 687 -4.65 2.67 5.63
N GLU A 688 -5.03 3.88 5.25
CA GLU A 688 -5.49 4.98 6.07
C GLU A 688 -6.81 4.73 6.81
N THR A 689 -7.68 3.80 6.36
CA THR A 689 -8.98 3.55 7.01
C THR A 689 -8.94 2.47 8.09
N CYS A 690 -7.85 1.73 8.27
CA CYS A 690 -7.66 0.89 9.46
C CYS A 690 -7.31 1.72 10.70
N SER A 691 -7.96 2.88 10.92
CA SER A 691 -7.83 3.57 12.20
C SER A 691 -8.42 2.70 13.29
N ILE A 692 -7.92 2.90 14.46
CA ILE A 692 -8.59 2.61 15.70
C ILE A 692 -9.95 3.32 15.66
N SER A 693 -10.78 2.90 14.73
CA SER A 693 -12.11 3.40 14.44
C SER A 693 -13.08 2.22 14.51
N ARG A 694 -14.31 2.51 14.60
CA ARG A 694 -15.40 1.54 14.57
C ARG A 694 -16.03 1.57 13.19
N SER A 695 -15.37 0.89 12.27
CA SER A 695 -15.70 0.89 10.85
C SER A 695 -16.50 -0.34 10.46
N LEU A 696 -17.58 -0.14 9.75
CA LEU A 696 -18.45 -1.21 9.22
C LEU A 696 -18.74 -0.95 7.75
N ARG A 697 -18.43 -1.95 6.92
CA ARG A 697 -18.72 -1.94 5.48
C ARG A 697 -19.62 -3.11 5.14
N ILE A 698 -20.77 -2.82 4.53
CA ILE A 698 -21.79 -3.84 4.22
C ILE A 698 -22.13 -3.77 2.74
N ASN A 699 -21.95 -4.90 2.06
CA ASN A 699 -22.36 -5.10 0.66
C ASN A 699 -23.45 -6.18 0.53
N MET A 700 -24.26 -6.39 1.57
CA MET A 700 -25.32 -7.39 1.66
C MET A 700 -26.46 -6.89 2.55
N SER A 701 -27.27 -7.81 3.09
CA SER A 701 -28.37 -7.46 4.01
C SER A 701 -27.86 -6.80 5.29
N VAL A 702 -28.49 -5.69 5.66
CA VAL A 702 -28.16 -4.89 6.85
C VAL A 702 -28.56 -5.57 8.15
N ASP A 703 -29.49 -6.52 8.11
CA ASP A 703 -30.11 -7.14 9.30
C ASP A 703 -29.14 -7.96 10.15
N ALA A 704 -28.08 -8.48 9.53
CA ALA A 704 -27.10 -9.34 10.19
C ALA A 704 -26.19 -8.60 11.22
N CYS A 705 -26.11 -7.27 11.17
CA CYS A 705 -25.13 -6.47 11.90
C CYS A 705 -25.72 -5.42 12.83
N LYS A 706 -27.03 -5.49 13.12
CA LYS A 706 -27.73 -4.50 13.96
C LYS A 706 -27.06 -4.22 15.31
N GLN A 707 -26.37 -5.21 15.87
CA GLN A 707 -25.68 -5.09 17.16
C GLN A 707 -24.45 -4.14 17.12
N LEU A 708 -23.89 -3.90 15.94
CA LEU A 708 -22.74 -3.00 15.78
C LEU A 708 -23.15 -1.54 15.60
N PHE A 709 -24.38 -1.25 15.17
CA PHE A 709 -24.80 0.08 14.76
C PHE A 709 -24.71 1.15 15.86
N GLU A 710 -24.91 0.77 17.13
CA GLU A 710 -24.81 1.73 18.24
C GLU A 710 -23.40 2.32 18.40
N ASP A 711 -22.37 1.56 18.01
CA ASP A 711 -20.98 1.91 18.23
C ASP A 711 -20.21 2.28 16.95
N VAL A 712 -20.84 2.22 15.76
CA VAL A 712 -20.21 2.55 14.47
C VAL A 712 -19.91 4.04 14.36
N GLU A 713 -18.69 4.36 13.95
CA GLU A 713 -18.23 5.72 13.65
C GLU A 713 -18.17 5.98 12.13
N TYR A 714 -17.80 4.97 11.35
CA TYR A 714 -17.80 4.98 9.88
C TYR A 714 -18.67 3.84 9.34
N LEU A 715 -19.65 4.18 8.51
CA LEU A 715 -20.53 3.21 7.84
C LEU A 715 -20.43 3.37 6.33
N GLU A 716 -20.08 2.29 5.64
CA GLU A 716 -20.14 2.20 4.19
C GLU A 716 -21.17 1.16 3.77
N LEU A 717 -22.09 1.55 2.91
CA LEU A 717 -23.11 0.68 2.32
C LEU A 717 -22.90 0.62 0.82
N GLY A 718 -22.68 -0.58 0.29
CA GLY A 718 -22.47 -0.82 -1.13
C GLY A 718 -23.47 -1.84 -1.67
N ASP A 719 -23.96 -1.64 -2.90
CA ASP A 719 -24.72 -2.60 -3.70
C ASP A 719 -25.88 -3.30 -2.92
N VAL A 720 -26.56 -2.55 -2.04
CA VAL A 720 -27.68 -3.06 -1.24
C VAL A 720 -28.92 -3.08 -2.12
N GLU A 721 -29.28 -4.26 -2.65
CA GLU A 721 -30.49 -4.47 -3.43
C GLU A 721 -31.70 -4.78 -2.51
N GLY A 722 -32.83 -4.15 -2.77
CA GLY A 722 -34.15 -4.64 -2.35
C GLY A 722 -34.72 -4.08 -1.05
N HIS A 723 -34.16 -3.05 -0.42
CA HIS A 723 -34.76 -2.40 0.73
C HIS A 723 -35.15 -0.93 0.45
N PRO A 724 -36.39 -0.62 0.07
CA PRO A 724 -36.83 0.75 -0.27
C PRO A 724 -36.84 1.71 0.93
N ASN A 725 -36.53 1.28 2.14
CA ASN A 725 -36.54 2.07 3.37
C ASN A 725 -35.42 1.63 4.33
N LEU A 726 -34.18 1.75 3.91
CA LEU A 726 -33.04 1.47 4.80
C LEU A 726 -33.00 2.45 5.97
N ILE A 727 -33.35 3.73 5.73
CA ILE A 727 -33.32 4.81 6.71
C ILE A 727 -34.26 4.56 7.90
N PRO A 728 -35.51 4.08 7.75
CA PRO A 728 -36.34 3.75 8.92
C PRO A 728 -35.89 2.51 9.71
N SER A 729 -35.18 1.55 9.05
CA SER A 729 -34.55 0.43 9.76
C SER A 729 -33.30 0.86 10.53
N LEU A 730 -32.70 1.99 10.16
CA LEU A 730 -31.56 2.62 10.81
C LEU A 730 -31.98 3.44 12.05
N ASP A 731 -33.26 3.52 12.38
CA ASP A 731 -33.78 4.24 13.56
C ASP A 731 -33.37 3.59 14.92
N LEU A 732 -32.50 2.59 14.87
CA LEU A 732 -31.86 1.92 16.02
C LEU A 732 -30.71 2.71 16.64
N GLY A 733 -30.62 4.02 16.35
CA GLY A 733 -29.80 4.92 17.13
C GLY A 733 -28.30 4.81 16.90
N PHE A 734 -27.82 5.22 15.74
CA PHE A 734 -26.40 5.53 15.52
C PHE A 734 -25.97 6.66 16.47
N ARG A 735 -25.40 6.31 17.62
CA ARG A 735 -24.99 7.29 18.64
C ARG A 735 -23.64 7.93 18.32
N LYS A 736 -22.81 7.28 17.48
CA LYS A 736 -21.41 7.66 17.25
C LYS A 736 -21.06 7.86 15.78
N LEU A 737 -22.00 7.72 14.86
CA LEU A 737 -21.74 7.82 13.43
C LEU A 737 -21.23 9.22 13.06
N THR A 738 -20.01 9.29 12.54
CA THR A 738 -19.37 10.52 12.07
C THR A 738 -19.32 10.60 10.55
N SER A 739 -19.31 9.46 9.87
CA SER A 739 -19.22 9.39 8.41
C SER A 739 -20.09 8.29 7.83
N LEU A 740 -20.78 8.60 6.73
CA LEU A 740 -21.61 7.68 5.97
C LEU A 740 -21.24 7.76 4.49
N ASP A 741 -20.83 6.62 3.90
CA ASP A 741 -20.55 6.48 2.47
C ASP A 741 -21.59 5.53 1.83
N LEU A 742 -22.19 5.98 0.73
CA LEU A 742 -23.20 5.21 -0.01
C LEU A 742 -22.69 4.97 -1.43
N ARG A 743 -22.40 3.71 -1.78
CA ARG A 743 -21.86 3.33 -3.09
C ARG A 743 -22.83 2.43 -3.85
N GLN A 744 -23.14 2.82 -5.10
CA GLN A 744 -23.97 2.03 -6.03
C GLN A 744 -25.34 1.58 -5.47
N CYS A 745 -25.94 2.36 -4.59
CA CYS A 745 -27.25 2.09 -4.03
C CYS A 745 -28.36 2.56 -5.01
N HIS A 746 -28.68 1.75 -6.03
CA HIS A 746 -29.57 2.14 -7.14
C HIS A 746 -31.06 2.20 -6.80
N SER A 747 -31.48 1.89 -5.58
CA SER A 747 -32.89 1.81 -5.17
C SER A 747 -33.20 2.42 -3.81
N MET A 748 -32.41 3.39 -3.36
CA MET A 748 -32.72 4.19 -2.17
C MET A 748 -33.53 5.43 -2.53
#